data_c6f2b6b123d038d51d557ccc12b0de00
#
_entry.id   c6f2b6b123d038d51d557ccc12b0de00
#
_cell.length_a   1.000
_cell.length_b   1.000
_cell.length_c   1.000
_cell.angle_alpha   90.00
_cell.angle_beta   90.00
_cell.angle_gamma   90.00
#
_symmetry.space_group_name_H-M   'P 1'
#
loop_
_entity.id
_entity.type
_entity.pdbx_description
1 polymer ?
#
loop_
_entity_poly.entity_id
_entity_poly.type
_entity_poly.pdbx_seq_one_letter_code
_entity_poly.pdbx_strand_id
1 'polypeptide(L)'
;MKTTLGWLKTHLDTEAPLAAIVDRLIKLGHDVEGLENRADALEPLTVASVVSAERHPNADRLKVCVVDTGKGQVQVVCGAPNAHAGMKGVFAPAGTVIPRTGALLKETVIRGVASSGMLCSAYELGLGEDREGIIELPEDAPVGVQYASLLGLGDSVLDIKVTPNRADCLGVRGIARDLAASGLGCLKSLDATPVPGVFRSPIGVHIEDHSACPLFLGRHLRGVHNGPSPDWLRSRLEAIGLRPISALVDITNFLTFDLNRPLHVFDAGCLRGDLTVRFARPGETLRALNGQEYALDAEMTAIADPAGVQSLGGVIGGEATGCTAATTEVFIEAALFHPVRTAATGRKLNISSDARYRFERGLDPAFVGDGLEIATRLMLDLCGGEASGIVNSGAVPDWRRRYVLPADRPASLGGLDVPPEESAAILTALGFAVERLGGGDLAIEPPSWRGDVEGEADLVEEVLRVKGYDRIPAVPLDRDTALSHPSLTPAQRRAELVRRTLATRGLVEAVTFSFISAHEAELFGGAKPELRLVNPISADLDAMRPSLLPGLVSAARRNADRGFPDAALFELGPLYRDDTPEGQALVAAGLRAGQMGRKDWREPAREVDLYDVKRDALAALAAVGAPVKNLQVTADPPAWYHPGRAGTLRLGPKVLGAFGE
;
A
#
# COMPACT_ATOMS: atom_id res chain seq x y z
N MET A 1 3.93 -5.17 2.86
CA MET A 1 4.65 -5.81 4.00
C MET A 1 6.12 -5.55 3.84
N LYS A 2 6.72 -4.79 4.79
CA LYS A 2 8.16 -4.51 4.72
C LYS A 2 8.94 -5.44 5.66
N THR A 3 10.12 -5.86 5.23
CA THR A 3 11.08 -6.60 6.04
C THR A 3 12.51 -6.33 5.54
N THR A 4 13.53 -6.64 6.36
CA THR A 4 14.91 -6.62 5.88
C THR A 4 15.39 -8.04 5.56
N LEU A 5 16.41 -8.15 4.71
CA LEU A 5 17.03 -9.43 4.39
C LEU A 5 17.58 -10.13 5.66
N GLY A 6 18.26 -9.36 6.54
CA GLY A 6 18.78 -9.89 7.79
C GLY A 6 17.67 -10.34 8.74
N TRP A 7 16.56 -9.61 8.81
CA TRP A 7 15.39 -10.03 9.58
C TRP A 7 14.79 -11.33 9.01
N LEU A 8 14.62 -11.42 7.69
CA LEU A 8 14.14 -12.64 7.02
C LEU A 8 15.05 -13.85 7.35
N LYS A 9 16.37 -13.66 7.34
CA LYS A 9 17.35 -14.70 7.69
C LYS A 9 17.34 -15.13 9.17
N THR A 10 16.65 -14.40 10.06
CA THR A 10 16.42 -14.91 11.42
C THR A 10 15.46 -16.10 11.45
N HIS A 11 14.58 -16.21 10.45
CA HIS A 11 13.64 -17.32 10.30
C HIS A 11 14.03 -18.32 9.21
N LEU A 12 14.83 -17.90 8.23
CA LEU A 12 15.23 -18.73 7.08
C LEU A 12 16.74 -18.96 7.10
N ASP A 13 17.14 -20.22 7.13
CA ASP A 13 18.53 -20.61 6.93
C ASP A 13 18.80 -20.76 5.43
N THR A 14 19.50 -19.77 4.85
CA THR A 14 19.76 -19.71 3.40
C THR A 14 21.02 -18.94 3.08
N GLU A 15 21.79 -19.46 2.12
CA GLU A 15 22.93 -18.78 1.49
C GLU A 15 22.55 -18.09 0.16
N ALA A 16 21.27 -18.12 -0.20
CA ALA A 16 20.81 -17.52 -1.45
C ALA A 16 21.06 -16.00 -1.46
N PRO A 17 21.57 -15.45 -2.58
CA PRO A 17 21.73 -14.01 -2.73
C PRO A 17 20.37 -13.32 -2.83
N LEU A 18 20.32 -12.04 -2.47
CA LEU A 18 19.10 -11.21 -2.45
C LEU A 18 18.31 -11.31 -3.77
N ALA A 19 19.01 -11.26 -4.92
CA ALA A 19 18.36 -11.35 -6.23
C ALA A 19 17.60 -12.67 -6.44
N ALA A 20 18.13 -13.79 -5.93
CA ALA A 20 17.46 -15.09 -6.02
C ALA A 20 16.24 -15.16 -5.06
N ILE A 21 16.33 -14.52 -3.90
CA ILE A 21 15.21 -14.41 -2.95
C ILE A 21 14.07 -13.60 -3.60
N VAL A 22 14.38 -12.44 -4.18
CA VAL A 22 13.40 -11.57 -4.86
C VAL A 22 12.73 -12.31 -6.04
N ASP A 23 13.52 -12.94 -6.92
CA ASP A 23 12.98 -13.73 -8.04
C ASP A 23 12.05 -14.85 -7.55
N ARG A 24 12.44 -15.54 -6.47
CA ARG A 24 11.62 -16.60 -5.90
C ARG A 24 10.33 -16.09 -5.28
N LEU A 25 10.36 -14.95 -4.56
CA LEU A 25 9.17 -14.32 -4.01
C LEU A 25 8.15 -13.99 -5.11
N ILE A 26 8.60 -13.36 -6.19
CA ILE A 26 7.75 -13.04 -7.34
C ILE A 26 7.13 -14.32 -7.95
N LYS A 27 7.93 -15.37 -8.13
CA LYS A 27 7.44 -16.67 -8.65
C LYS A 27 6.44 -17.36 -7.71
N LEU A 28 6.53 -17.11 -6.42
CA LEU A 28 5.58 -17.62 -5.42
C LEU A 28 4.29 -16.79 -5.32
N GLY A 29 4.15 -15.71 -6.10
CA GLY A 29 3.00 -14.82 -6.09
C GLY A 29 3.10 -13.67 -5.09
N HIS A 30 4.28 -13.42 -4.51
CA HIS A 30 4.56 -12.25 -3.68
C HIS A 30 5.22 -11.17 -4.54
N ASP A 31 4.46 -10.12 -4.86
CA ASP A 31 4.99 -9.01 -5.65
C ASP A 31 5.96 -8.16 -4.82
N VAL A 32 7.18 -7.96 -5.30
CA VAL A 32 8.19 -7.11 -4.65
C VAL A 32 8.11 -5.73 -5.29
N GLU A 33 7.38 -4.81 -4.67
CA GLU A 33 7.14 -3.46 -5.18
C GLU A 33 8.35 -2.53 -5.01
N GLY A 34 9.22 -2.82 -4.03
CA GLY A 34 10.41 -2.01 -3.75
C GLY A 34 11.55 -2.80 -3.15
N LEU A 35 12.75 -2.38 -3.49
CA LEU A 35 13.99 -2.85 -2.90
C LEU A 35 14.82 -1.62 -2.55
N GLU A 36 15.01 -1.37 -1.27
CA GLU A 36 15.77 -0.23 -0.77
C GLU A 36 17.00 -0.72 -0.02
N ASN A 37 18.17 -0.25 -0.42
CA ASN A 37 19.37 -0.37 0.38
C ASN A 37 19.63 1.00 1.04
N ARG A 38 19.34 1.11 2.33
CA ARG A 38 19.54 2.37 3.08
C ARG A 38 21.01 2.80 3.12
N ALA A 39 21.92 1.87 2.85
CA ALA A 39 23.35 2.16 2.76
C ALA A 39 23.70 2.93 1.47
N ASP A 40 22.95 2.78 0.38
CA ASP A 40 23.30 3.38 -0.92
C ASP A 40 23.39 4.91 -0.85
N ALA A 41 22.45 5.54 -0.14
CA ALA A 41 22.45 6.99 0.07
C ALA A 41 23.63 7.48 0.94
N LEU A 42 24.22 6.59 1.71
CA LEU A 42 25.32 6.86 2.66
C LEU A 42 26.65 6.26 2.18
N GLU A 43 26.67 5.56 1.03
CA GLU A 43 27.85 4.87 0.53
C GLU A 43 29.11 5.76 0.42
N PRO A 44 28.99 7.03 -0.05
CA PRO A 44 30.15 7.93 -0.14
C PRO A 44 30.66 8.41 1.21
N LEU A 45 29.89 8.25 2.29
CA LEU A 45 30.19 8.83 3.60
C LEU A 45 31.15 7.95 4.39
N THR A 46 32.15 8.59 5.02
CA THR A 46 33.15 7.87 5.81
C THR A 46 33.27 8.45 7.21
N VAL A 47 33.73 7.62 8.14
CA VAL A 47 34.17 8.07 9.46
C VAL A 47 35.47 8.87 9.28
N ALA A 48 35.51 10.07 9.82
CA ALA A 48 36.68 10.93 9.74
C ALA A 48 37.02 11.53 11.11
N SER A 49 38.30 11.84 11.34
CA SER A 49 38.77 12.50 12.57
C SER A 49 39.11 13.95 12.29
N VAL A 50 38.65 14.86 13.13
CA VAL A 50 39.00 16.27 13.08
C VAL A 50 40.35 16.48 13.75
N VAL A 51 41.40 16.70 12.96
CA VAL A 51 42.77 16.91 13.44
C VAL A 51 42.93 18.27 14.08
N SER A 52 42.37 19.31 13.45
CA SER A 52 42.33 20.67 14.00
C SER A 52 41.04 21.38 13.65
N ALA A 53 40.61 22.34 14.46
CA ALA A 53 39.43 23.17 14.26
C ALA A 53 39.73 24.59 14.72
N GLU A 54 40.12 25.45 13.80
CA GLU A 54 40.50 26.85 14.06
C GLU A 54 39.39 27.81 13.63
N ARG A 55 39.35 29.04 14.21
CA ARG A 55 38.40 30.04 13.81
C ARG A 55 38.64 30.47 12.36
N HIS A 56 37.57 30.65 11.60
CA HIS A 56 37.67 31.12 10.22
C HIS A 56 38.14 32.57 10.19
N PRO A 57 39.15 32.92 9.37
CA PRO A 57 39.75 34.27 9.37
C PRO A 57 38.76 35.41 9.01
N ASN A 58 37.72 35.11 8.23
CA ASN A 58 36.76 36.08 7.71
C ASN A 58 35.31 35.80 8.15
N ALA A 59 35.08 34.97 9.22
CA ALA A 59 33.72 34.64 9.66
C ALA A 59 33.69 34.13 11.10
N ASP A 60 33.04 34.86 12.01
CA ASP A 60 33.02 34.57 13.46
C ASP A 60 32.31 33.26 13.84
N ARG A 61 31.37 32.78 13.01
CA ARG A 61 30.56 31.58 13.25
C ARG A 61 31.07 30.33 12.54
N LEU A 62 32.16 30.45 11.76
CA LEU A 62 32.70 29.31 11.02
C LEU A 62 34.03 28.88 11.61
N LYS A 63 34.33 27.60 11.43
CA LYS A 63 35.62 26.99 11.76
C LYS A 63 36.26 26.39 10.51
N VAL A 64 37.57 26.51 10.39
CA VAL A 64 38.37 25.79 9.40
C VAL A 64 38.88 24.52 10.07
N CYS A 65 38.41 23.40 9.59
CA CYS A 65 38.76 22.08 10.13
C CYS A 65 39.71 21.35 9.17
N VAL A 66 40.77 20.78 9.69
CA VAL A 66 41.59 19.78 9.00
C VAL A 66 41.04 18.41 9.41
N VAL A 67 40.60 17.62 8.44
CA VAL A 67 39.89 16.36 8.68
C VAL A 67 40.71 15.23 8.06
N ASP A 68 41.07 14.23 8.87
CA ASP A 68 41.65 12.99 8.38
C ASP A 68 40.55 12.02 7.99
N THR A 69 40.51 11.67 6.71
CA THR A 69 39.48 10.79 6.11
C THR A 69 39.93 9.30 6.04
N GLY A 70 41.09 8.96 6.57
CA GLY A 70 41.73 7.65 6.40
C GLY A 70 42.38 7.43 5.04
N LYS A 71 42.13 8.34 4.08
CA LYS A 71 42.79 8.39 2.75
C LYS A 71 43.70 9.62 2.59
N GLY A 72 43.75 10.46 3.60
CA GLY A 72 44.50 11.70 3.63
C GLY A 72 43.73 12.81 4.34
N GLN A 73 44.41 13.93 4.56
CA GLN A 73 43.84 15.09 5.21
C GLN A 73 43.21 16.04 4.20
N VAL A 74 42.02 16.53 4.52
CA VAL A 74 41.29 17.52 3.71
C VAL A 74 40.87 18.71 4.58
N GLN A 75 40.77 19.89 3.98
CA GLN A 75 40.28 21.08 4.65
C GLN A 75 38.80 21.25 4.42
N VAL A 76 38.06 21.47 5.49
CA VAL A 76 36.60 21.64 5.50
C VAL A 76 36.23 22.88 6.29
N VAL A 77 35.39 23.75 5.75
CA VAL A 77 34.79 24.86 6.49
C VAL A 77 33.49 24.39 7.11
N CYS A 78 33.44 24.41 8.44
CA CYS A 78 32.31 23.88 9.22
C CYS A 78 31.63 25.02 10.01
N GLY A 79 30.28 25.03 9.96
CA GLY A 79 29.45 25.97 10.72
C GLY A 79 28.91 25.43 12.04
N ALA A 80 29.14 24.16 12.33
CA ALA A 80 28.59 23.52 13.51
C ALA A 80 29.32 23.95 14.80
N PRO A 81 28.59 24.29 15.86
CA PRO A 81 29.20 24.76 17.13
C PRO A 81 30.01 23.68 17.81
N ASN A 82 29.67 22.42 17.69
CA ASN A 82 30.30 21.27 18.31
C ASN A 82 31.58 20.79 17.60
N ALA A 83 31.96 21.31 16.46
CA ALA A 83 33.17 20.93 15.75
C ALA A 83 34.42 21.31 16.61
N HIS A 84 35.27 20.32 16.97
CA HIS A 84 36.49 20.52 17.75
C HIS A 84 37.58 19.49 17.36
N ALA A 85 38.82 19.83 17.66
CA ALA A 85 39.94 18.91 17.43
C ALA A 85 39.83 17.63 18.30
N GLY A 86 40.15 16.49 17.71
CA GLY A 86 40.08 15.17 18.35
C GLY A 86 38.76 14.45 18.20
N MET A 87 37.66 15.15 17.81
CA MET A 87 36.38 14.49 17.58
C MET A 87 36.40 13.59 16.32
N LYS A 88 35.60 12.55 16.34
CA LYS A 88 35.26 11.77 15.13
C LYS A 88 33.87 12.10 14.66
N GLY A 89 33.72 12.25 13.36
CA GLY A 89 32.45 12.62 12.73
C GLY A 89 32.25 11.95 11.38
N VAL A 90 31.15 12.28 10.74
CA VAL A 90 30.80 11.74 9.42
C VAL A 90 31.20 12.75 8.36
N PHE A 91 32.06 12.32 7.44
CA PHE A 91 32.58 13.12 6.35
C PHE A 91 31.93 12.74 5.02
N ALA A 92 31.44 13.76 4.30
CA ALA A 92 30.96 13.66 2.93
C ALA A 92 31.97 14.31 1.98
N PRO A 93 32.60 13.57 1.06
CA PRO A 93 33.51 14.12 0.05
C PRO A 93 32.76 14.96 -1.00
N ALA A 94 33.48 15.83 -1.70
CA ALA A 94 32.92 16.50 -2.87
C ALA A 94 32.46 15.47 -3.92
N GLY A 95 31.32 15.72 -4.56
CA GLY A 95 30.65 14.76 -5.45
C GLY A 95 29.51 13.99 -4.77
N THR A 96 29.37 14.05 -3.44
CA THR A 96 28.29 13.39 -2.70
C THR A 96 26.98 14.19 -2.87
N VAL A 97 25.87 13.48 -3.09
CA VAL A 97 24.52 14.04 -3.00
C VAL A 97 24.05 13.90 -1.56
N ILE A 98 23.71 15.00 -0.91
CA ILE A 98 23.22 14.99 0.48
C ILE A 98 21.82 14.41 0.53
N PRO A 99 21.57 13.31 1.29
CA PRO A 99 20.33 12.53 1.20
C PRO A 99 19.05 13.35 1.38
N ARG A 100 18.99 14.22 2.40
CA ARG A 100 17.76 14.96 2.72
C ARG A 100 17.48 16.13 1.80
N THR A 101 18.52 16.81 1.32
CA THR A 101 18.38 18.04 0.53
C THR A 101 18.47 17.81 -0.98
N GLY A 102 19.01 16.67 -1.42
CA GLY A 102 19.33 16.40 -2.81
C GLY A 102 20.47 17.26 -3.37
N ALA A 103 21.15 18.06 -2.52
CA ALA A 103 22.20 18.97 -2.95
C ALA A 103 23.49 18.20 -3.27
N LEU A 104 24.06 18.47 -4.45
CA LEU A 104 25.38 17.94 -4.83
C LEU A 104 26.48 18.78 -4.19
N LEU A 105 27.30 18.16 -3.34
CA LEU A 105 28.48 18.79 -2.75
C LEU A 105 29.54 19.04 -3.83
N LYS A 106 30.06 20.26 -3.85
CA LYS A 106 31.17 20.66 -4.74
C LYS A 106 32.29 21.21 -3.90
N GLU A 107 33.53 21.09 -4.40
CA GLU A 107 34.63 21.89 -3.88
C GLU A 107 34.28 23.36 -4.02
N THR A 108 34.41 24.11 -2.97
CA THR A 108 33.99 25.50 -2.95
C THR A 108 34.96 26.36 -2.11
N VAL A 109 34.92 27.65 -2.31
CA VAL A 109 35.67 28.64 -1.51
C VAL A 109 34.65 29.40 -0.67
N ILE A 110 34.69 29.20 0.64
CA ILE A 110 33.80 29.88 1.58
C ILE A 110 34.52 31.03 2.23
N ARG A 111 34.13 32.28 1.90
CA ARG A 111 34.72 33.52 2.40
C ARG A 111 36.26 33.57 2.28
N GLY A 112 36.79 33.06 1.18
CA GLY A 112 38.22 33.03 0.88
C GLY A 112 39.00 31.81 1.37
N VAL A 113 38.32 30.82 1.99
CA VAL A 113 38.94 29.59 2.45
C VAL A 113 38.35 28.40 1.66
N ALA A 114 39.23 27.55 1.12
CA ALA A 114 38.81 26.35 0.38
C ALA A 114 38.18 25.30 1.31
N SER A 115 37.11 24.68 0.82
CA SER A 115 36.42 23.56 1.50
C SER A 115 36.19 22.42 0.53
N SER A 116 36.75 21.25 0.84
CA SER A 116 36.71 20.06 -0.01
C SER A 116 35.86 18.94 0.64
N GLY A 117 34.57 19.19 0.84
CA GLY A 117 33.63 18.28 1.48
C GLY A 117 32.89 18.92 2.64
N MET A 118 32.20 18.09 3.42
CA MET A 118 31.36 18.52 4.53
C MET A 118 31.41 17.52 5.69
N LEU A 119 31.39 18.01 6.94
CA LEU A 119 31.05 17.23 8.12
C LEU A 119 29.53 17.30 8.32
N CYS A 120 28.87 16.17 8.44
CA CYS A 120 27.41 16.05 8.32
C CYS A 120 26.71 16.01 9.68
N SER A 121 25.53 16.63 9.75
CA SER A 121 24.56 16.46 10.84
C SER A 121 23.64 15.25 10.57
N ALA A 122 22.97 14.76 11.63
CA ALA A 122 21.95 13.71 11.50
C ALA A 122 20.79 14.15 10.57
N TYR A 123 20.43 15.42 10.61
CA TYR A 123 19.41 16.00 9.74
C TYR A 123 19.75 15.89 8.26
N GLU A 124 20.95 16.29 7.87
CA GLU A 124 21.40 16.26 6.47
C GLU A 124 21.41 14.85 5.88
N LEU A 125 21.73 13.87 6.72
CA LEU A 125 21.75 12.47 6.33
C LEU A 125 20.36 11.79 6.39
N GLY A 126 19.33 12.50 6.86
CA GLY A 126 18.00 11.92 7.03
C GLY A 126 17.89 10.91 8.19
N LEU A 127 18.84 10.96 9.13
CA LEU A 127 18.95 10.05 10.28
C LEU A 127 18.36 10.64 11.56
N GLY A 128 17.88 11.88 11.53
CA GLY A 128 17.28 12.56 12.69
C GLY A 128 16.85 13.97 12.37
N GLU A 129 16.29 14.67 13.36
CA GLU A 129 15.82 16.06 13.25
C GLU A 129 16.82 17.09 13.80
N ASP A 130 17.93 16.66 14.39
CA ASP A 130 18.94 17.55 14.93
C ASP A 130 19.70 18.27 13.82
N ARG A 131 19.66 19.63 13.88
CA ARG A 131 20.28 20.57 12.94
C ARG A 131 21.40 21.38 13.57
N GLU A 132 21.56 21.34 14.88
CA GLU A 132 22.43 22.27 15.60
C GLU A 132 23.90 21.84 15.62
N GLY A 133 24.17 20.54 15.39
CA GLY A 133 25.52 19.99 15.41
C GLY A 133 25.78 18.98 14.30
N ILE A 134 27.06 18.69 14.09
CA ILE A 134 27.50 17.54 13.29
C ILE A 134 27.49 16.29 14.16
N ILE A 135 27.35 15.12 13.52
CA ILE A 135 27.37 13.83 14.19
C ILE A 135 28.74 13.63 14.88
N GLU A 136 28.70 13.36 16.17
CA GLU A 136 29.87 12.98 16.95
C GLU A 136 29.86 11.47 17.22
N LEU A 137 30.89 10.79 16.75
CA LEU A 137 31.03 9.34 16.86
C LEU A 137 31.88 8.95 18.07
N PRO A 138 31.73 7.72 18.59
CA PRO A 138 32.58 7.23 19.66
C PRO A 138 34.07 7.29 19.31
N GLU A 139 34.92 7.48 20.33
CA GLU A 139 36.37 7.62 20.15
C GLU A 139 37.04 6.41 19.51
N ASP A 140 36.46 5.21 19.64
CA ASP A 140 36.92 3.95 19.06
C ASP A 140 36.44 3.73 17.61
N ALA A 141 35.57 4.59 17.06
CA ALA A 141 35.11 4.45 15.71
C ALA A 141 36.28 4.47 14.69
N PRO A 142 36.40 3.47 13.78
CA PRO A 142 37.57 3.35 12.91
C PRO A 142 37.50 4.38 11.76
N VAL A 143 38.53 5.24 11.68
CA VAL A 143 38.64 6.28 10.63
C VAL A 143 38.81 5.64 9.25
N GLY A 144 38.13 6.19 8.24
CA GLY A 144 38.17 5.73 6.86
C GLY A 144 37.17 4.61 6.51
N VAL A 145 36.48 4.06 7.51
CA VAL A 145 35.42 3.07 7.29
C VAL A 145 34.15 3.75 6.79
N GLN A 146 33.41 3.09 5.91
CA GLN A 146 32.11 3.59 5.46
C GLN A 146 31.13 3.73 6.62
N TYR A 147 30.51 4.91 6.74
CA TYR A 147 29.59 5.23 7.83
C TYR A 147 28.35 4.32 7.85
N ALA A 148 27.83 3.95 6.67
CA ALA A 148 26.72 3.00 6.54
C ALA A 148 27.00 1.65 7.21
N SER A 149 28.26 1.17 7.14
CA SER A 149 28.66 -0.09 7.77
C SER A 149 28.67 0.01 9.29
N LEU A 150 29.06 1.16 9.83
CA LEU A 150 29.06 1.41 11.28
C LEU A 150 27.63 1.42 11.84
N LEU A 151 26.68 1.91 11.07
CA LEU A 151 25.26 1.95 11.46
C LEU A 151 24.52 0.62 11.23
N GLY A 152 25.15 -0.38 10.63
CA GLY A 152 24.48 -1.62 10.26
C GLY A 152 23.36 -1.45 9.20
N LEU A 153 23.39 -0.35 8.44
CA LEU A 153 22.37 -0.03 7.45
C LEU A 153 22.52 -0.79 6.11
N GLY A 154 23.49 -1.69 6.01
CA GLY A 154 23.69 -2.54 4.82
C GLY A 154 22.62 -3.62 4.61
N ASP A 155 21.61 -3.69 5.48
CA ASP A 155 20.52 -4.65 5.39
C ASP A 155 19.43 -4.13 4.45
N SER A 156 19.28 -4.80 3.31
CA SER A 156 18.32 -4.40 2.28
C SER A 156 16.88 -4.58 2.74
N VAL A 157 16.06 -3.56 2.55
CA VAL A 157 14.61 -3.57 2.82
C VAL A 157 13.86 -4.04 1.60
N LEU A 158 13.03 -5.07 1.78
CA LEU A 158 12.09 -5.57 0.78
C LEU A 158 10.69 -5.05 1.10
N ASP A 159 10.04 -4.41 0.12
CA ASP A 159 8.62 -4.06 0.20
C ASP A 159 7.81 -5.08 -0.61
N ILE A 160 7.07 -5.93 0.12
CA ILE A 160 6.38 -7.10 -0.43
C ILE A 160 4.88 -6.84 -0.38
N LYS A 161 4.22 -6.90 -1.52
CA LYS A 161 2.77 -6.85 -1.61
C LYS A 161 2.20 -8.25 -1.38
N VAL A 162 1.44 -8.39 -0.33
CA VAL A 162 0.78 -9.63 0.05
C VAL A 162 -0.68 -9.56 -0.36
N THR A 163 -1.15 -10.57 -1.08
CA THR A 163 -2.56 -10.67 -1.48
C THR A 163 -3.47 -10.90 -0.27
N PRO A 164 -4.74 -10.45 -0.30
CA PRO A 164 -5.63 -10.52 0.86
C PRO A 164 -5.88 -11.95 1.40
N ASN A 165 -5.82 -12.97 0.56
CA ASN A 165 -5.96 -14.37 0.94
C ASN A 165 -4.75 -14.90 1.72
N ARG A 166 -3.55 -14.36 1.48
CA ARG A 166 -2.32 -14.81 2.11
C ARG A 166 -2.02 -14.06 3.41
N ALA A 167 -3.02 -14.01 4.30
CA ALA A 167 -2.86 -13.38 5.62
C ALA A 167 -1.68 -13.93 6.43
N ASP A 168 -1.34 -15.21 6.28
CA ASP A 168 -0.19 -15.87 6.88
C ASP A 168 1.16 -15.22 6.54
N CYS A 169 1.27 -14.59 5.37
CA CYS A 169 2.46 -13.89 4.89
C CYS A 169 2.54 -12.41 5.31
N LEU A 170 1.63 -11.93 6.18
CA LEU A 170 1.73 -10.60 6.80
C LEU A 170 2.73 -10.54 7.97
N GLY A 171 3.48 -11.61 8.19
CA GLY A 171 4.64 -11.69 9.08
C GLY A 171 5.87 -12.23 8.37
N VAL A 172 7.06 -11.80 8.82
CA VAL A 172 8.35 -12.23 8.25
C VAL A 172 8.48 -13.75 8.22
N ARG A 173 8.01 -14.43 9.29
CA ARG A 173 8.04 -15.89 9.38
C ARG A 173 7.17 -16.57 8.31
N GLY A 174 6.03 -15.98 7.91
CA GLY A 174 5.19 -16.50 6.83
C GLY A 174 5.89 -16.46 5.48
N ILE A 175 6.56 -15.37 5.19
CA ILE A 175 7.39 -15.22 3.98
C ILE A 175 8.55 -16.22 4.00
N ALA A 176 9.23 -16.39 5.14
CA ALA A 176 10.30 -17.38 5.30
C ALA A 176 9.82 -18.82 5.07
N ARG A 177 8.58 -19.15 5.51
CA ARG A 177 7.94 -20.46 5.30
C ARG A 177 7.72 -20.76 3.81
N ASP A 178 7.21 -19.80 3.06
CA ASP A 178 7.01 -19.94 1.62
C ASP A 178 8.33 -20.14 0.86
N LEU A 179 9.34 -19.35 1.19
CA LEU A 179 10.67 -19.50 0.61
C LEU A 179 11.29 -20.87 0.93
N ALA A 180 11.18 -21.34 2.17
CA ALA A 180 11.66 -22.66 2.57
C ALA A 180 10.93 -23.78 1.82
N ALA A 181 9.60 -23.70 1.70
CA ALA A 181 8.78 -24.68 0.96
C ALA A 181 9.15 -24.73 -0.54
N SER A 182 9.64 -23.62 -1.10
CA SER A 182 10.11 -23.54 -2.48
C SER A 182 11.56 -24.06 -2.70
N GLY A 183 12.19 -24.55 -1.64
CA GLY A 183 13.57 -25.08 -1.68
C GLY A 183 14.66 -24.03 -1.59
N LEU A 184 14.36 -22.79 -1.19
CA LEU A 184 15.36 -21.72 -1.10
C LEU A 184 16.02 -21.61 0.29
N GLY A 185 15.98 -22.64 1.08
CA GLY A 185 16.55 -22.73 2.42
C GLY A 185 15.71 -23.59 3.34
N CYS A 186 16.01 -23.54 4.64
CA CYS A 186 15.28 -24.25 5.67
C CYS A 186 14.65 -23.29 6.67
N LEU A 187 13.37 -23.51 7.01
CA LEU A 187 12.70 -22.73 8.05
C LEU A 187 13.28 -23.10 9.42
N LYS A 188 13.76 -22.09 10.15
CA LYS A 188 14.30 -22.29 11.50
C LYS A 188 13.18 -22.60 12.49
N SER A 189 13.46 -23.42 13.50
CA SER A 189 12.53 -23.67 14.60
C SER A 189 12.19 -22.39 15.35
N LEU A 190 10.94 -22.28 15.81
CA LEU A 190 10.49 -21.20 16.66
C LEU A 190 10.47 -21.68 18.11
N ASP A 191 11.09 -20.94 19.00
CA ASP A 191 11.05 -21.27 20.44
C ASP A 191 9.81 -20.63 21.07
N ALA A 192 8.81 -21.45 21.31
CA ALA A 192 7.58 -21.12 22.03
C ALA A 192 7.50 -21.85 23.40
N THR A 193 8.65 -22.20 24.00
CA THR A 193 8.68 -22.87 25.29
C THR A 193 7.87 -22.07 26.33
N PRO A 194 6.95 -22.70 27.08
CA PRO A 194 6.14 -22.00 28.09
C PRO A 194 6.98 -21.31 29.16
N VAL A 195 6.61 -20.08 29.51
CA VAL A 195 7.19 -19.33 30.60
C VAL A 195 6.44 -19.64 31.89
N PRO A 196 7.08 -20.12 32.94
CA PRO A 196 6.40 -20.43 34.19
C PRO A 196 5.77 -19.18 34.83
N GLY A 197 4.50 -19.27 35.22
CA GLY A 197 3.86 -18.24 36.04
C GLY A 197 4.24 -18.40 37.51
N VAL A 198 4.72 -17.35 38.15
CA VAL A 198 5.15 -17.38 39.56
C VAL A 198 4.11 -16.81 40.53
N PHE A 199 3.05 -16.23 40.03
CA PHE A 199 1.92 -15.74 40.82
C PHE A 199 0.60 -15.84 40.05
N ARG A 200 -0.54 -15.64 40.71
CA ARG A 200 -1.86 -15.57 40.08
C ARG A 200 -2.13 -14.15 39.62
N SER A 201 -2.58 -13.97 38.36
CA SER A 201 -3.00 -12.67 37.86
C SER A 201 -4.09 -12.05 38.75
N PRO A 202 -3.95 -10.78 39.15
CA PRO A 202 -5.03 -10.05 39.85
C PRO A 202 -6.14 -9.59 38.91
N ILE A 203 -5.91 -9.61 37.58
CA ILE A 203 -6.85 -9.20 36.55
C ILE A 203 -7.39 -10.44 35.87
N GLY A 204 -8.73 -10.60 35.90
CA GLY A 204 -9.47 -11.60 35.16
C GLY A 204 -9.96 -11.09 33.81
N VAL A 205 -10.46 -12.00 32.97
CA VAL A 205 -11.07 -11.67 31.67
C VAL A 205 -12.37 -12.43 31.49
N HIS A 206 -13.42 -11.70 31.10
CA HIS A 206 -14.71 -12.27 30.77
C HIS A 206 -15.09 -11.95 29.33
N ILE A 207 -15.56 -12.92 28.56
CA ILE A 207 -16.11 -12.72 27.23
C ILE A 207 -17.64 -12.85 27.32
N GLU A 208 -18.36 -11.74 27.06
CA GLU A 208 -19.84 -11.74 27.02
C GLU A 208 -20.36 -12.35 25.71
N ASP A 209 -19.64 -12.16 24.59
CA ASP A 209 -20.04 -12.68 23.29
C ASP A 209 -18.85 -13.36 22.56
N HIS A 210 -18.87 -14.70 22.58
CA HIS A 210 -17.85 -15.51 21.91
C HIS A 210 -17.88 -15.42 20.38
N SER A 211 -18.96 -14.90 19.75
CA SER A 211 -18.99 -14.65 18.32
C SER A 211 -18.13 -13.46 17.92
N ALA A 212 -17.94 -12.50 18.81
CA ALA A 212 -17.09 -11.33 18.60
C ALA A 212 -15.62 -11.60 18.96
N CYS A 213 -15.40 -12.41 20.01
CA CYS A 213 -14.09 -12.80 20.51
C CYS A 213 -14.13 -14.26 20.98
N PRO A 214 -13.75 -15.24 20.14
CA PRO A 214 -13.82 -16.65 20.54
C PRO A 214 -12.79 -17.04 21.59
N LEU A 215 -11.64 -16.34 21.65
CA LEU A 215 -10.55 -16.62 22.58
C LEU A 215 -9.85 -15.33 22.98
N PHE A 216 -9.63 -15.18 24.27
CA PHE A 216 -8.78 -14.15 24.86
C PHE A 216 -7.83 -14.80 25.87
N LEU A 217 -6.53 -14.68 25.64
CA LEU A 217 -5.49 -15.03 26.57
C LEU A 217 -4.87 -13.76 27.13
N GLY A 218 -4.69 -13.69 28.44
CA GLY A 218 -4.08 -12.57 29.10
C GLY A 218 -2.94 -12.99 30.03
N ARG A 219 -1.99 -12.13 30.26
CA ARG A 219 -0.89 -12.36 31.20
C ARG A 219 -0.46 -11.09 31.87
N HIS A 220 -0.41 -11.11 33.20
CA HIS A 220 0.06 -10.00 34.02
C HIS A 220 1.57 -10.14 34.26
N LEU A 221 2.32 -9.07 34.02
CA LEU A 221 3.72 -8.95 34.37
C LEU A 221 3.88 -7.81 35.39
N ARG A 222 4.61 -8.05 36.47
CA ARG A 222 4.92 -7.05 37.51
C ARG A 222 6.41 -6.82 37.65
N GLY A 223 6.79 -5.62 38.10
CA GLY A 223 8.18 -5.23 38.28
C GLY A 223 8.95 -5.04 36.97
N VAL A 224 8.23 -4.71 35.89
CA VAL A 224 8.86 -4.41 34.60
C VAL A 224 9.44 -2.98 34.60
N HIS A 225 10.44 -2.75 33.77
CA HIS A 225 11.03 -1.45 33.52
C HIS A 225 10.87 -1.09 32.05
N ASN A 226 9.98 -0.13 31.77
CA ASN A 226 9.73 0.33 30.42
C ASN A 226 10.75 1.40 30.02
N GLY A 227 11.74 1.02 29.25
CA GLY A 227 12.83 1.89 28.78
C GLY A 227 12.86 1.98 27.25
N PRO A 228 13.93 2.57 26.69
CA PRO A 228 14.18 2.53 25.26
C PRO A 228 14.46 1.11 24.79
N SER A 229 14.01 0.78 23.59
CA SER A 229 14.29 -0.51 22.96
C SER A 229 15.78 -0.68 22.65
N PRO A 230 16.31 -1.91 22.70
CA PRO A 230 17.67 -2.19 22.27
C PRO A 230 17.86 -1.93 20.78
N ASP A 231 19.11 -1.69 20.37
CA ASP A 231 19.43 -1.26 18.99
C ASP A 231 18.94 -2.22 17.91
N TRP A 232 19.02 -3.53 18.15
CA TRP A 232 18.56 -4.52 17.19
C TRP A 232 17.04 -4.44 16.93
N LEU A 233 16.25 -4.13 17.97
CA LEU A 233 14.79 -3.99 17.85
C LEU A 233 14.43 -2.66 17.17
N ARG A 234 15.07 -1.57 17.62
CA ARG A 234 14.90 -0.25 17.00
C ARG A 234 15.22 -0.28 15.51
N SER A 235 16.38 -0.78 15.14
CA SER A 235 16.84 -0.82 13.75
C SER A 235 15.89 -1.58 12.83
N ARG A 236 15.29 -2.70 13.30
CA ARG A 236 14.30 -3.45 12.54
C ARG A 236 13.01 -2.67 12.34
N LEU A 237 12.48 -2.05 13.38
CA LEU A 237 11.24 -1.25 13.29
C LEU A 237 11.44 -0.01 12.41
N GLU A 238 12.55 0.71 12.57
CA GLU A 238 12.90 1.86 11.74
C GLU A 238 13.09 1.48 10.26
N ALA A 239 13.66 0.30 9.99
CA ALA A 239 13.85 -0.18 8.63
C ALA A 239 12.53 -0.38 7.87
N ILE A 240 11.46 -0.75 8.56
CA ILE A 240 10.12 -0.91 7.97
C ILE A 240 9.26 0.37 8.04
N GLY A 241 9.84 1.47 8.55
CA GLY A 241 9.17 2.79 8.63
C GLY A 241 8.39 3.02 9.92
N LEU A 242 8.52 2.17 10.94
CA LEU A 242 7.93 2.39 12.24
C LEU A 242 8.84 3.25 13.12
N ARG A 243 8.24 4.12 13.93
CA ARG A 243 8.93 4.91 14.93
C ARG A 243 8.96 4.12 16.26
N PRO A 244 10.14 3.79 16.80
CA PRO A 244 10.24 3.20 18.13
C PRO A 244 9.68 4.13 19.21
N ILE A 245 8.98 3.57 20.19
CA ILE A 245 8.29 4.31 21.26
C ILE A 245 8.92 3.94 22.60
N SER A 246 8.80 2.66 22.99
CA SER A 246 9.34 2.09 24.22
C SER A 246 9.41 0.58 24.10
N ALA A 247 10.23 -0.08 24.91
CA ALA A 247 10.45 -1.52 24.80
C ALA A 247 9.15 -2.34 24.82
N LEU A 248 8.21 -2.04 25.71
CA LEU A 248 6.93 -2.76 25.79
C LEU A 248 6.08 -2.62 24.52
N VAL A 249 5.97 -1.41 23.98
CA VAL A 249 5.19 -1.14 22.76
C VAL A 249 5.91 -1.70 21.54
N ASP A 250 7.22 -1.54 21.47
CA ASP A 250 8.03 -1.97 20.33
C ASP A 250 8.08 -3.50 20.21
N ILE A 251 8.04 -4.23 21.34
CA ILE A 251 7.90 -5.70 21.35
C ILE A 251 6.57 -6.11 20.69
N THR A 252 5.46 -5.46 21.01
CA THR A 252 4.16 -5.81 20.40
C THR A 252 4.15 -5.50 18.91
N ASN A 253 4.73 -4.38 18.50
CA ASN A 253 4.92 -4.04 17.10
C ASN A 253 5.82 -5.06 16.40
N PHE A 254 6.97 -5.40 16.99
CA PHE A 254 7.88 -6.40 16.44
C PHE A 254 7.17 -7.74 16.17
N LEU A 255 6.46 -8.28 17.16
CA LEU A 255 5.75 -9.56 17.02
C LEU A 255 4.61 -9.51 16.00
N THR A 256 3.99 -8.34 15.86
CA THR A 256 2.99 -8.11 14.81
C THR A 256 3.58 -8.30 13.41
N PHE A 257 4.78 -7.78 13.16
CA PHE A 257 5.46 -7.89 11.87
C PHE A 257 6.29 -9.17 11.73
N ASP A 258 6.87 -9.66 12.80
CA ASP A 258 7.70 -10.88 12.79
C ASP A 258 6.87 -12.14 12.61
N LEU A 259 5.82 -12.31 13.44
CA LEU A 259 5.05 -13.54 13.56
C LEU A 259 3.59 -13.42 13.08
N ASN A 260 3.20 -12.25 12.54
CA ASN A 260 1.81 -11.95 12.20
C ASN A 260 0.87 -12.10 13.41
N ARG A 261 1.36 -11.72 14.61
CA ARG A 261 0.59 -11.84 15.85
C ARG A 261 0.45 -10.48 16.52
N PRO A 262 -0.57 -9.67 16.18
CA PRO A 262 -0.87 -8.44 16.92
C PRO A 262 -1.20 -8.76 18.37
N LEU A 263 -0.61 -8.00 19.26
CA LEU A 263 -0.79 -8.04 20.70
C LEU A 263 -1.08 -6.63 21.19
N HIS A 264 -1.77 -6.52 22.33
CA HIS A 264 -1.88 -5.26 23.03
C HIS A 264 -1.30 -5.38 24.43
N VAL A 265 -0.78 -4.29 24.97
CA VAL A 265 -0.24 -4.21 26.33
C VAL A 265 -0.88 -3.03 27.04
N PHE A 266 -1.61 -3.34 28.13
CA PHE A 266 -2.20 -2.35 29.02
C PHE A 266 -1.25 -2.04 30.17
N ASP A 267 -1.17 -0.78 30.60
CA ASP A 267 -0.65 -0.45 31.92
C ASP A 267 -1.63 -1.00 32.98
N ALA A 268 -1.21 -2.06 33.67
CA ALA A 268 -2.07 -2.76 34.62
C ALA A 268 -2.45 -1.89 35.82
N GLY A 269 -1.59 -0.92 36.18
CA GLY A 269 -1.89 0.04 37.25
C GLY A 269 -3.02 1.02 36.91
N CYS A 270 -3.33 1.19 35.62
CA CYS A 270 -4.42 2.03 35.13
C CYS A 270 -5.75 1.27 35.00
N LEU A 271 -5.74 -0.07 34.97
CA LEU A 271 -6.95 -0.89 34.88
C LEU A 271 -7.72 -0.93 36.20
N ARG A 272 -9.04 -0.99 36.12
CA ARG A 272 -9.94 -1.04 37.27
C ARG A 272 -10.67 -2.40 37.35
N GLY A 273 -10.03 -3.39 37.97
CA GLY A 273 -10.61 -4.74 38.07
C GLY A 273 -10.47 -5.58 36.80
N ASP A 274 -11.42 -6.46 36.55
CA ASP A 274 -11.38 -7.41 35.44
C ASP A 274 -11.75 -6.76 34.11
N LEU A 275 -11.22 -7.29 33.02
CA LEU A 275 -11.57 -6.91 31.66
C LEU A 275 -12.79 -7.72 31.17
N THR A 276 -13.69 -7.03 30.49
CA THR A 276 -14.84 -7.63 29.81
C THR A 276 -14.79 -7.34 28.33
N VAL A 277 -14.79 -8.40 27.52
CA VAL A 277 -14.91 -8.29 26.05
C VAL A 277 -16.38 -8.41 25.68
N ARG A 278 -16.94 -7.36 25.13
CA ARG A 278 -18.35 -7.21 24.82
C ARG A 278 -18.60 -6.30 23.63
N PHE A 279 -19.84 -6.18 23.22
CA PHE A 279 -20.21 -5.07 22.32
C PHE A 279 -20.23 -3.74 23.08
N ALA A 280 -19.84 -2.69 22.38
CA ALA A 280 -19.92 -1.35 22.93
C ALA A 280 -21.40 -0.97 23.14
N ARG A 281 -21.67 -0.12 24.14
CA ARG A 281 -23.00 0.36 24.48
C ARG A 281 -23.25 1.71 23.84
N PRO A 282 -24.49 2.04 23.46
CA PRO A 282 -24.81 3.36 22.92
C PRO A 282 -24.40 4.49 23.88
N GLY A 283 -23.66 5.47 23.33
CA GLY A 283 -23.17 6.62 24.10
C GLY A 283 -21.80 6.43 24.74
N GLU A 284 -21.19 5.24 24.62
CA GLU A 284 -19.79 5.06 25.02
C GLU A 284 -18.87 5.75 24.01
N THR A 285 -17.76 6.27 24.51
CA THR A 285 -16.68 6.85 23.72
C THR A 285 -15.35 6.21 24.09
N LEU A 286 -14.38 6.29 23.17
CA LEU A 286 -12.99 5.90 23.42
C LEU A 286 -12.06 7.00 22.94
N ARG A 287 -11.26 7.55 23.84
CA ARG A 287 -10.09 8.33 23.48
C ARG A 287 -8.95 7.37 23.19
N ALA A 288 -8.60 7.25 21.90
CA ALA A 288 -7.67 6.23 21.43
C ALA A 288 -6.21 6.73 21.42
N LEU A 289 -5.26 5.79 21.30
CA LEU A 289 -3.80 6.04 21.27
C LEU A 289 -3.34 7.00 20.16
N ASN A 290 -4.16 7.24 19.13
CA ASN A 290 -3.88 8.26 18.11
C ASN A 290 -4.36 9.67 18.51
N GLY A 291 -4.81 9.85 19.76
CA GLY A 291 -5.28 11.12 20.30
C GLY A 291 -6.68 11.56 19.85
N GLN A 292 -7.41 10.74 19.08
CA GLN A 292 -8.78 11.01 18.64
C GLN A 292 -9.80 10.37 19.57
N GLU A 293 -10.97 11.00 19.70
CA GLU A 293 -12.11 10.47 20.43
C GLU A 293 -13.14 9.89 19.46
N TYR A 294 -13.55 8.66 19.70
CA TYR A 294 -14.47 7.92 18.86
C TYR A 294 -15.76 7.62 19.60
N ALA A 295 -16.90 7.93 18.99
CA ALA A 295 -18.21 7.48 19.45
C ALA A 295 -18.44 6.02 19.02
N LEU A 296 -18.84 5.19 19.97
CA LEU A 296 -18.99 3.75 19.78
C LEU A 296 -20.46 3.35 19.61
N ASP A 297 -20.67 2.22 18.97
CA ASP A 297 -21.99 1.61 18.80
C ASP A 297 -21.98 0.09 19.04
N ALA A 298 -23.17 -0.50 19.08
CA ALA A 298 -23.39 -1.89 19.42
C ALA A 298 -22.85 -2.92 18.39
N GLU A 299 -22.32 -2.48 17.25
CA GLU A 299 -21.68 -3.37 16.27
C GLU A 299 -20.18 -3.53 16.52
N MET A 300 -19.60 -2.69 17.40
CA MET A 300 -18.18 -2.64 17.69
C MET A 300 -17.82 -3.51 18.89
N THR A 301 -16.71 -4.25 18.77
CA THR A 301 -16.19 -5.06 19.87
C THR A 301 -15.32 -4.18 20.77
N ALA A 302 -15.73 -4.04 22.02
CA ALA A 302 -15.03 -3.27 23.04
C ALA A 302 -14.40 -4.20 24.09
N ILE A 303 -13.21 -3.83 24.54
CA ILE A 303 -12.59 -4.36 25.75
C ILE A 303 -12.74 -3.29 26.80
N ALA A 304 -13.49 -3.58 27.85
CA ALA A 304 -13.85 -2.61 28.88
C ALA A 304 -13.53 -3.15 30.27
N ASP A 305 -13.28 -2.24 31.19
CA ASP A 305 -13.25 -2.47 32.62
C ASP A 305 -14.40 -1.73 33.33
N PRO A 306 -14.54 -1.74 34.66
CA PRO A 306 -15.58 -0.98 35.37
C PRO A 306 -15.53 0.54 35.16
N ALA A 307 -14.41 1.11 34.70
CA ALA A 307 -14.28 2.55 34.42
C ALA A 307 -14.79 2.92 33.02
N GLY A 308 -14.84 1.96 32.08
CA GLY A 308 -15.30 2.19 30.71
C GLY A 308 -14.55 1.38 29.67
N VAL A 309 -14.64 1.79 28.40
CA VAL A 309 -13.97 1.14 27.29
C VAL A 309 -12.49 1.51 27.29
N GLN A 310 -11.61 0.49 27.28
CA GLN A 310 -10.17 0.61 27.30
C GLN A 310 -9.53 0.32 25.94
N SER A 311 -10.22 -0.42 25.06
CA SER A 311 -9.72 -0.74 23.72
C SER A 311 -10.86 -1.14 22.79
N LEU A 312 -10.70 -0.92 21.49
CA LEU A 312 -11.50 -1.55 20.45
C LEU A 312 -10.81 -2.80 19.95
N GLY A 313 -11.42 -3.95 20.21
CA GLY A 313 -10.83 -5.27 19.94
C GLY A 313 -10.32 -5.44 18.52
N GLY A 314 -9.02 -5.68 18.39
CA GLY A 314 -8.34 -5.84 17.10
C GLY A 314 -8.20 -4.58 16.25
N VAL A 315 -8.55 -3.39 16.75
CA VAL A 315 -8.52 -2.12 16.00
C VAL A 315 -7.53 -1.13 16.60
N ILE A 316 -7.76 -0.66 17.83
CA ILE A 316 -6.91 0.34 18.49
C ILE A 316 -7.11 0.35 19.99
N GLY A 317 -6.03 0.53 20.75
CA GLY A 317 -6.06 0.72 22.19
C GLY A 317 -6.45 2.13 22.63
N GLY A 318 -6.90 2.26 23.88
CA GLY A 318 -7.22 3.52 24.53
C GLY A 318 -5.99 4.21 25.11
N GLU A 319 -6.02 5.53 25.15
CA GLU A 319 -4.95 6.37 25.71
C GLU A 319 -4.83 6.18 27.23
N ALA A 320 -5.93 6.01 27.94
CA ALA A 320 -5.99 5.96 29.40
C ALA A 320 -5.22 4.79 30.04
N THR A 321 -5.07 3.70 29.33
CA THR A 321 -4.36 2.48 29.75
C THR A 321 -3.11 2.21 28.93
N GLY A 322 -2.64 3.20 28.16
CA GLY A 322 -1.40 3.12 27.39
C GLY A 322 -0.16 3.09 28.30
N CYS A 323 0.83 2.28 27.93
CA CYS A 323 2.09 2.19 28.68
C CYS A 323 2.91 3.47 28.53
N THR A 324 3.52 3.89 29.64
CA THR A 324 4.44 5.03 29.74
C THR A 324 5.79 4.61 30.28
N ALA A 325 6.76 5.52 30.33
CA ALA A 325 8.06 5.24 30.96
C ALA A 325 7.95 4.93 32.45
N ALA A 326 6.86 5.31 33.12
CA ALA A 326 6.62 5.03 34.53
C ALA A 326 5.88 3.70 34.77
N THR A 327 5.47 2.99 33.72
CA THR A 327 4.74 1.72 33.82
C THR A 327 5.65 0.64 34.42
N THR A 328 5.20 0.02 35.51
CA THR A 328 5.93 -1.05 36.23
C THR A 328 5.14 -2.37 36.24
N GLU A 329 3.90 -2.37 35.86
CA GLU A 329 3.03 -3.54 35.73
C GLU A 329 2.24 -3.49 34.45
N VAL A 330 2.17 -4.61 33.72
CA VAL A 330 1.45 -4.66 32.46
C VAL A 330 0.55 -5.89 32.38
N PHE A 331 -0.53 -5.74 31.60
CA PHE A 331 -1.38 -6.86 31.22
C PHE A 331 -1.31 -7.04 29.71
N ILE A 332 -0.75 -8.16 29.27
CA ILE A 332 -0.61 -8.51 27.85
C ILE A 332 -1.92 -9.13 27.37
N GLU A 333 -2.44 -8.66 26.26
CA GLU A 333 -3.58 -9.21 25.54
C GLU A 333 -3.10 -10.00 24.32
N ALA A 334 -3.55 -11.26 24.20
CA ALA A 334 -3.47 -12.06 22.98
C ALA A 334 -4.84 -12.65 22.70
N ALA A 335 -5.55 -12.11 21.72
CA ALA A 335 -6.94 -12.48 21.45
C ALA A 335 -7.18 -12.84 19.98
N LEU A 336 -8.34 -13.41 19.71
CA LEU A 336 -8.92 -13.55 18.38
C LEU A 336 -10.19 -12.72 18.33
N PHE A 337 -10.33 -11.90 17.28
CA PHE A 337 -11.52 -11.11 17.02
C PHE A 337 -12.14 -11.50 15.69
N HIS A 338 -13.47 -11.33 15.59
CA HIS A 338 -14.20 -11.66 14.37
C HIS A 338 -13.76 -10.74 13.21
N PRO A 339 -13.19 -11.27 12.10
CA PRO A 339 -12.55 -10.48 11.06
C PRO A 339 -13.48 -9.44 10.42
N VAL A 340 -14.71 -9.84 10.08
CA VAL A 340 -15.68 -8.96 9.41
C VAL A 340 -16.09 -7.79 10.32
N ARG A 341 -16.26 -8.03 11.65
CA ARG A 341 -16.58 -6.96 12.60
C ARG A 341 -15.41 -5.99 12.77
N THR A 342 -14.20 -6.52 12.90
CA THR A 342 -12.98 -5.69 12.96
C THR A 342 -12.84 -4.82 11.72
N ALA A 343 -13.08 -5.38 10.53
CA ALA A 343 -13.08 -4.63 9.28
C ALA A 343 -14.16 -3.55 9.23
N ALA A 344 -15.40 -3.88 9.65
CA ALA A 344 -16.52 -2.95 9.67
C ALA A 344 -16.27 -1.79 10.65
N THR A 345 -15.82 -2.09 11.88
CA THR A 345 -15.45 -1.09 12.89
C THR A 345 -14.40 -0.12 12.37
N GLY A 346 -13.31 -0.64 11.82
CA GLY A 346 -12.23 0.21 11.31
C GLY A 346 -12.66 1.07 10.11
N ARG A 347 -13.50 0.56 9.20
CA ARG A 347 -14.06 1.37 8.10
C ARG A 347 -14.97 2.47 8.61
N LYS A 348 -15.88 2.15 9.53
CA LYS A 348 -16.85 3.10 10.09
C LYS A 348 -16.17 4.25 10.83
N LEU A 349 -15.10 3.95 11.57
CA LEU A 349 -14.34 4.93 12.33
C LEU A 349 -13.18 5.54 11.54
N ASN A 350 -12.97 5.11 10.29
CA ASN A 350 -11.84 5.50 9.44
C ASN A 350 -10.47 5.31 10.12
N ILE A 351 -10.31 4.19 10.85
CA ILE A 351 -9.07 3.82 11.53
C ILE A 351 -8.31 2.81 10.66
N SER A 352 -7.07 3.13 10.31
CA SER A 352 -6.13 2.19 9.70
C SER A 352 -5.03 1.88 10.71
N SER A 353 -4.89 0.61 11.12
CA SER A 353 -3.84 0.13 12.01
C SER A 353 -3.28 -1.21 11.52
N ASP A 354 -2.02 -1.50 11.87
CA ASP A 354 -1.39 -2.78 11.53
C ASP A 354 -2.08 -3.97 12.19
N ALA A 355 -2.63 -3.78 13.38
CA ALA A 355 -3.44 -4.78 14.07
C ALA A 355 -4.73 -5.07 13.29
N ARG A 356 -5.51 -4.04 12.96
CA ARG A 356 -6.72 -4.17 12.16
C ARG A 356 -6.44 -4.86 10.84
N TYR A 357 -5.40 -4.43 10.12
CA TYR A 357 -5.04 -4.97 8.81
C TYR A 357 -4.83 -6.49 8.83
N ARG A 358 -4.36 -7.02 9.96
CA ARG A 358 -4.15 -8.45 10.18
C ARG A 358 -5.40 -9.16 10.70
N PHE A 359 -6.07 -8.59 11.70
CA PHE A 359 -7.28 -9.18 12.26
C PHE A 359 -8.42 -9.28 11.23
N GLU A 360 -8.59 -8.27 10.37
CA GLU A 360 -9.64 -8.28 9.34
C GLU A 360 -9.46 -9.35 8.25
N ARG A 361 -8.25 -9.91 8.11
CA ARG A 361 -7.92 -11.01 7.18
C ARG A 361 -7.90 -12.38 7.83
N GLY A 362 -8.03 -12.43 9.14
CA GLY A 362 -7.92 -13.65 9.93
C GLY A 362 -6.49 -13.91 10.39
N LEU A 363 -6.37 -14.35 11.63
CA LEU A 363 -5.12 -14.76 12.27
C LEU A 363 -5.11 -16.26 12.49
N ASP A 364 -3.91 -16.81 12.69
CA ASP A 364 -3.73 -18.22 13.08
C ASP A 364 -4.38 -18.47 14.45
N PRO A 365 -5.47 -19.26 14.52
CA PRO A 365 -6.18 -19.51 15.77
C PRO A 365 -5.40 -20.41 16.73
N ALA A 366 -4.50 -21.26 16.23
CA ALA A 366 -3.69 -22.12 17.07
C ALA A 366 -2.47 -21.44 17.66
N PHE A 367 -2.03 -20.31 17.10
CA PHE A 367 -0.80 -19.61 17.50
C PHE A 367 -0.99 -18.58 18.62
N VAL A 368 -2.19 -18.45 19.20
CA VAL A 368 -2.47 -17.43 20.22
C VAL A 368 -1.63 -17.67 21.49
N GLY A 369 -1.56 -18.91 21.94
CA GLY A 369 -0.80 -19.31 23.12
C GLY A 369 0.70 -19.14 22.93
N ASP A 370 1.24 -19.70 21.86
CA ASP A 370 2.65 -19.61 21.52
C ASP A 370 3.10 -18.14 21.36
N GLY A 371 2.27 -17.32 20.69
CA GLY A 371 2.52 -15.90 20.53
C GLY A 371 2.58 -15.15 21.86
N LEU A 372 1.70 -15.50 22.82
CA LEU A 372 1.74 -14.91 24.18
C LEU A 372 2.98 -15.34 24.96
N GLU A 373 3.40 -16.61 24.84
CA GLU A 373 4.61 -17.13 25.51
C GLU A 373 5.88 -16.43 24.98
N ILE A 374 5.98 -16.29 23.66
CA ILE A 374 7.09 -15.56 23.02
C ILE A 374 7.12 -14.10 23.45
N ALA A 375 5.96 -13.42 23.46
CA ALA A 375 5.84 -12.04 23.92
C ALA A 375 6.27 -11.89 25.39
N THR A 376 5.80 -12.79 26.24
CA THR A 376 6.13 -12.80 27.66
C THR A 376 7.64 -12.93 27.87
N ARG A 377 8.28 -13.90 27.21
CA ARG A 377 9.73 -14.09 27.31
C ARG A 377 10.49 -12.87 26.87
N LEU A 378 10.15 -12.32 25.72
CA LEU A 378 10.82 -11.14 25.19
C LEU A 378 10.66 -9.92 26.10
N MET A 379 9.48 -9.75 26.72
CA MET A 379 9.27 -8.68 27.71
C MET A 379 10.09 -8.90 28.99
N LEU A 380 10.17 -10.14 29.49
CA LEU A 380 11.00 -10.44 30.64
C LEU A 380 12.50 -10.25 30.37
N ASP A 381 12.96 -10.64 29.19
CA ASP A 381 14.35 -10.49 28.76
C ASP A 381 14.76 -9.02 28.62
N LEU A 382 13.90 -8.17 28.10
CA LEU A 382 14.22 -6.77 27.83
C LEU A 382 13.79 -5.79 28.93
N CYS A 383 12.70 -6.08 29.62
CA CYS A 383 12.14 -5.20 30.65
C CYS A 383 12.23 -5.78 32.07
N GLY A 384 12.66 -7.03 32.22
CA GLY A 384 12.69 -7.71 33.51
C GLY A 384 11.31 -8.03 34.08
N GLY A 385 11.26 -8.26 35.39
CA GLY A 385 10.01 -8.51 36.10
C GLY A 385 9.68 -9.99 36.29
N GLU A 386 8.44 -10.27 36.67
CA GLU A 386 7.89 -11.60 36.92
C GLU A 386 6.54 -11.77 36.21
N ALA A 387 6.27 -12.95 35.67
CA ALA A 387 5.04 -13.26 34.97
C ALA A 387 4.02 -14.03 35.83
N SER A 388 2.74 -13.70 35.71
CA SER A 388 1.64 -14.51 36.28
C SER A 388 1.42 -15.79 35.49
N GLY A 389 0.56 -16.69 36.00
CA GLY A 389 -0.11 -17.68 35.19
C GLY A 389 -0.95 -17.03 34.08
N ILE A 390 -1.17 -17.75 32.98
CA ILE A 390 -2.03 -17.29 31.89
C ILE A 390 -3.50 -17.23 32.37
N VAL A 391 -4.16 -16.11 32.09
CA VAL A 391 -5.63 -15.97 32.19
C VAL A 391 -6.22 -16.37 30.85
N ASN A 392 -7.18 -17.29 30.89
CA ASN A 392 -7.84 -17.81 29.70
C ASN A 392 -9.37 -17.56 29.78
N SER A 393 -9.92 -16.99 28.74
CA SER A 393 -11.36 -16.88 28.52
C SER A 393 -11.69 -17.30 27.09
N GLY A 394 -12.64 -18.23 26.92
CA GLY A 394 -12.98 -18.80 25.61
C GLY A 394 -12.15 -20.04 25.25
N ALA A 395 -12.17 -20.38 23.98
CA ALA A 395 -11.46 -21.54 23.44
C ALA A 395 -10.99 -21.26 22.00
N VAL A 396 -9.94 -21.98 21.58
CA VAL A 396 -9.51 -21.98 20.18
C VAL A 396 -10.65 -22.49 19.32
N PRO A 397 -11.13 -21.72 18.34
CA PRO A 397 -12.17 -22.19 17.43
C PRO A 397 -11.69 -23.39 16.62
N ASP A 398 -12.61 -24.25 16.25
CA ASP A 398 -12.29 -25.37 15.36
C ASP A 398 -11.95 -24.82 13.97
N TRP A 399 -10.70 -25.02 13.56
CA TRP A 399 -10.15 -24.58 12.29
C TRP A 399 -9.86 -25.76 11.35
N ARG A 400 -9.91 -27.00 11.83
CA ARG A 400 -9.56 -28.18 11.05
C ARG A 400 -10.57 -28.41 9.93
N ARG A 401 -10.04 -28.57 8.72
CA ARG A 401 -10.80 -28.84 7.49
C ARG A 401 -10.06 -29.94 6.72
N ARG A 402 -10.79 -30.80 6.07
CA ARG A 402 -10.21 -31.88 5.30
C ARG A 402 -10.77 -31.88 3.88
N TYR A 403 -9.90 -31.86 2.89
CA TYR A 403 -10.23 -31.87 1.48
C TYR A 403 -9.56 -33.05 0.79
N VAL A 404 -10.12 -33.46 -0.36
CA VAL A 404 -9.50 -34.48 -1.22
C VAL A 404 -9.01 -33.76 -2.47
N LEU A 405 -7.73 -33.97 -2.81
CA LEU A 405 -7.14 -33.55 -4.07
C LEU A 405 -7.03 -34.75 -4.99
N PRO A 406 -7.85 -34.86 -6.05
CA PRO A 406 -7.73 -35.92 -7.04
C PRO A 406 -6.38 -35.86 -7.76
N ALA A 407 -5.84 -37.03 -8.11
CA ALA A 407 -4.49 -37.14 -8.71
C ALA A 407 -4.34 -36.35 -10.00
N ASP A 408 -5.38 -36.26 -10.82
CA ASP A 408 -5.41 -35.56 -12.10
C ASP A 408 -5.76 -34.07 -11.99
N ARG A 409 -6.11 -33.59 -10.80
CA ARG A 409 -6.65 -32.22 -10.63
C ARG A 409 -5.66 -31.11 -10.97
N PRO A 410 -4.36 -31.21 -10.65
CA PRO A 410 -3.38 -30.22 -11.11
C PRO A 410 -3.32 -30.08 -12.63
N ALA A 411 -3.48 -31.20 -13.38
CA ALA A 411 -3.53 -31.16 -14.83
C ALA A 411 -4.88 -30.67 -15.37
N SER A 412 -5.99 -31.20 -14.87
CA SER A 412 -7.33 -30.92 -15.43
C SER A 412 -7.82 -29.49 -15.12
N LEU A 413 -7.51 -28.95 -13.94
CA LEU A 413 -7.86 -27.58 -13.55
C LEU A 413 -6.73 -26.60 -13.83
N GLY A 414 -5.50 -26.98 -13.49
CA GLY A 414 -4.35 -26.08 -13.50
C GLY A 414 -3.54 -26.10 -14.80
N GLY A 415 -3.75 -27.08 -15.67
CA GLY A 415 -3.09 -27.20 -16.96
C GLY A 415 -1.65 -27.71 -16.91
N LEU A 416 -1.18 -28.17 -15.76
CA LEU A 416 0.16 -28.73 -15.57
C LEU A 416 0.08 -30.10 -14.92
N ASP A 417 0.64 -31.10 -15.57
CA ASP A 417 0.76 -32.44 -15.01
C ASP A 417 1.82 -32.44 -13.88
N VAL A 418 1.37 -32.70 -12.67
CA VAL A 418 2.23 -32.80 -11.47
C VAL A 418 1.95 -34.14 -10.80
N PRO A 419 2.97 -35.02 -10.71
CA PRO A 419 2.79 -36.32 -10.06
C PRO A 419 2.25 -36.19 -8.62
N PRO A 420 1.38 -37.12 -8.15
CA PRO A 420 0.84 -37.07 -6.79
C PRO A 420 1.90 -37.02 -5.69
N GLU A 421 3.04 -37.69 -5.89
CA GLU A 421 4.17 -37.68 -4.96
C GLU A 421 4.79 -36.28 -4.84
N GLU A 422 4.90 -35.56 -5.95
CA GLU A 422 5.43 -34.19 -5.95
C GLU A 422 4.42 -33.22 -5.35
N SER A 423 3.14 -33.34 -5.69
CA SER A 423 2.06 -32.57 -5.07
C SER A 423 2.04 -32.76 -3.55
N ALA A 424 2.17 -34.01 -3.07
CA ALA A 424 2.27 -34.32 -1.66
C ALA A 424 3.50 -33.70 -0.99
N ALA A 425 4.66 -33.75 -1.66
CA ALA A 425 5.89 -33.14 -1.13
C ALA A 425 5.77 -31.61 -1.01
N ILE A 426 5.23 -30.94 -2.03
CA ILE A 426 4.99 -29.50 -2.02
C ILE A 426 4.06 -29.11 -0.87
N LEU A 427 2.90 -29.74 -0.77
CA LEU A 427 1.92 -29.43 0.26
C LEU A 427 2.48 -29.71 1.67
N THR A 428 3.22 -30.82 1.85
CA THR A 428 3.89 -31.11 3.13
C THR A 428 4.92 -30.03 3.49
N ALA A 429 5.70 -29.57 2.53
CA ALA A 429 6.68 -28.49 2.75
C ALA A 429 6.02 -27.16 3.14
N LEU A 430 4.81 -26.89 2.66
CA LEU A 430 3.97 -25.75 3.06
C LEU A 430 3.30 -25.92 4.42
N GLY A 431 3.42 -27.11 5.06
CA GLY A 431 2.88 -27.41 6.38
C GLY A 431 1.51 -28.07 6.38
N PHE A 432 1.00 -28.51 5.23
CA PHE A 432 -0.24 -29.28 5.15
C PHE A 432 0.00 -30.71 5.65
N ALA A 433 -0.96 -31.28 6.38
CA ALA A 433 -0.98 -32.71 6.65
C ALA A 433 -1.52 -33.45 5.42
N VAL A 434 -0.75 -34.42 4.93
CA VAL A 434 -1.04 -35.12 3.68
C VAL A 434 -1.14 -36.62 3.95
N GLU A 435 -2.30 -37.21 3.63
CA GLU A 435 -2.53 -38.66 3.68
C GLU A 435 -2.76 -39.17 2.24
N ARG A 436 -2.09 -40.24 1.87
CA ARG A 436 -2.26 -40.86 0.54
C ARG A 436 -3.48 -41.81 0.55
N LEU A 437 -4.34 -41.60 -0.44
CA LEU A 437 -5.51 -42.45 -0.70
C LEU A 437 -5.25 -43.42 -1.87
N GLY A 438 -6.22 -44.28 -2.13
CA GLY A 438 -6.17 -45.13 -3.31
C GLY A 438 -6.27 -44.36 -4.62
N GLY A 439 -5.64 -44.88 -5.71
CA GLY A 439 -5.72 -44.25 -7.02
C GLY A 439 -4.81 -43.06 -7.22
N GLY A 440 -3.99 -42.68 -6.23
CA GLY A 440 -3.11 -41.51 -6.28
C GLY A 440 -3.72 -40.21 -5.70
N ASP A 441 -4.97 -40.26 -5.24
CA ASP A 441 -5.62 -39.14 -4.58
C ASP A 441 -4.96 -38.83 -3.23
N LEU A 442 -5.05 -37.57 -2.80
CA LEU A 442 -4.49 -37.09 -1.53
C LEU A 442 -5.60 -36.53 -0.65
N ALA A 443 -5.67 -36.97 0.62
CA ALA A 443 -6.47 -36.28 1.63
C ALA A 443 -5.58 -35.25 2.33
N ILE A 444 -6.01 -34.00 2.34
CA ILE A 444 -5.24 -32.84 2.75
C ILE A 444 -5.94 -32.14 3.90
N GLU A 445 -5.20 -31.84 4.95
CA GLU A 445 -5.63 -30.98 6.04
C GLU A 445 -4.76 -29.71 6.04
N PRO A 446 -5.34 -28.52 5.73
CA PRO A 446 -4.62 -27.26 5.78
C PRO A 446 -4.11 -26.93 7.19
N PRO A 447 -2.95 -26.30 7.34
CA PRO A 447 -2.49 -25.83 8.64
C PRO A 447 -3.34 -24.65 9.15
N SER A 448 -3.28 -24.40 10.46
CA SER A 448 -4.13 -23.40 11.15
C SER A 448 -3.96 -21.97 10.61
N TRP A 449 -2.78 -21.63 10.08
CA TRP A 449 -2.50 -20.32 9.51
C TRP A 449 -3.03 -20.12 8.08
N ARG A 450 -3.54 -21.17 7.42
CA ARG A 450 -4.10 -21.12 6.06
C ARG A 450 -5.62 -21.09 6.10
N GLY A 451 -6.16 -19.99 6.64
CA GLY A 451 -7.61 -19.76 6.69
C GLY A 451 -8.29 -19.62 5.33
N ASP A 452 -7.52 -19.33 4.30
CA ASP A 452 -7.93 -19.08 2.91
C ASP A 452 -8.23 -20.36 2.11
N VAL A 453 -7.70 -21.52 2.51
CA VAL A 453 -7.90 -22.76 1.77
C VAL A 453 -9.29 -23.34 2.07
N GLU A 454 -10.18 -23.31 1.07
CA GLU A 454 -11.58 -23.71 1.19
C GLU A 454 -11.96 -24.90 0.28
N GLY A 455 -11.02 -25.38 -0.57
CA GLY A 455 -11.28 -26.48 -1.47
C GLY A 455 -10.09 -26.95 -2.29
N GLU A 456 -10.40 -27.84 -3.24
CA GLU A 456 -9.40 -28.46 -4.12
C GLU A 456 -8.71 -27.44 -5.05
N ALA A 457 -9.42 -26.39 -5.46
CA ALA A 457 -8.86 -25.35 -6.32
C ALA A 457 -7.70 -24.60 -5.64
N ASP A 458 -7.84 -24.33 -4.33
CA ASP A 458 -6.79 -23.67 -3.54
C ASP A 458 -5.58 -24.60 -3.37
N LEU A 459 -5.81 -25.90 -3.24
CA LEU A 459 -4.74 -26.90 -3.18
C LEU A 459 -3.97 -26.98 -4.52
N VAL A 460 -4.70 -26.91 -5.65
CA VAL A 460 -4.07 -26.83 -6.99
C VAL A 460 -3.26 -25.55 -7.12
N GLU A 461 -3.77 -24.41 -6.66
CA GLU A 461 -3.02 -23.15 -6.64
C GLU A 461 -1.70 -23.30 -5.88
N GLU A 462 -1.73 -23.87 -4.68
CA GLU A 462 -0.54 -24.09 -3.86
C GLU A 462 0.51 -24.96 -4.56
N VAL A 463 0.08 -26.05 -5.19
CA VAL A 463 0.97 -26.93 -5.96
C VAL A 463 1.60 -26.16 -7.13
N LEU A 464 0.79 -25.45 -7.90
CA LEU A 464 1.25 -24.76 -9.11
C LEU A 464 2.15 -23.56 -8.83
N ARG A 465 1.84 -22.75 -7.81
CA ARG A 465 2.67 -21.59 -7.47
C ARG A 465 4.08 -21.99 -7.00
N VAL A 466 4.19 -23.11 -6.28
CA VAL A 466 5.52 -23.62 -5.85
C VAL A 466 6.24 -24.29 -7.00
N LYS A 467 5.52 -25.05 -7.85
CA LYS A 467 6.07 -25.67 -9.04
C LYS A 467 6.54 -24.63 -10.07
N GLY A 468 5.84 -23.52 -10.20
CA GLY A 468 6.06 -22.39 -11.10
C GLY A 468 5.01 -22.29 -12.21
N TYR A 469 4.28 -21.19 -12.25
CA TYR A 469 3.28 -20.90 -13.30
C TYR A 469 3.88 -20.77 -14.70
N ASP A 470 5.15 -20.43 -14.79
CA ASP A 470 5.91 -20.38 -16.04
C ASP A 470 6.07 -21.74 -16.73
N ARG A 471 5.80 -22.83 -16.02
CA ARG A 471 5.79 -24.19 -16.56
C ARG A 471 4.47 -24.61 -17.20
N ILE A 472 3.40 -23.84 -17.00
CA ILE A 472 2.09 -24.14 -17.59
C ILE A 472 2.20 -23.92 -19.11
N PRO A 473 1.95 -24.94 -19.95
CA PRO A 473 2.09 -24.82 -21.40
C PRO A 473 1.01 -23.89 -21.95
N ALA A 474 1.40 -22.98 -22.84
CA ALA A 474 0.46 -22.19 -23.59
C ALA A 474 -0.20 -23.07 -24.66
N VAL A 475 -1.49 -23.32 -24.53
CA VAL A 475 -2.26 -24.07 -25.52
C VAL A 475 -3.22 -23.14 -26.26
N PRO A 476 -3.33 -23.24 -27.59
CA PRO A 476 -4.31 -22.47 -28.34
C PRO A 476 -5.72 -22.96 -28.00
N LEU A 477 -6.69 -22.05 -28.07
CA LEU A 477 -8.09 -22.44 -27.99
C LEU A 477 -8.46 -23.30 -29.22
N ASP A 478 -9.01 -24.48 -28.98
CA ASP A 478 -9.58 -25.31 -30.05
C ASP A 478 -10.77 -24.56 -30.69
N ARG A 479 -10.78 -24.59 -32.02
CA ARG A 479 -11.89 -24.02 -32.79
C ARG A 479 -12.67 -25.16 -33.43
N ASP A 480 -13.82 -25.44 -32.90
CA ASP A 480 -14.75 -26.49 -33.42
C ASP A 480 -15.28 -26.16 -34.83
N THR A 481 -15.19 -24.89 -35.26
CA THR A 481 -15.70 -24.47 -36.56
C THR A 481 -14.70 -23.56 -37.28
N ALA A 482 -14.50 -23.83 -38.58
CA ALA A 482 -13.70 -23.00 -39.47
C ALA A 482 -14.40 -21.68 -39.92
N LEU A 483 -15.63 -21.44 -39.50
CA LEU A 483 -16.37 -20.22 -39.81
C LEU A 483 -15.87 -19.07 -38.97
N SER A 484 -15.09 -18.18 -39.57
CA SER A 484 -14.66 -16.94 -38.95
C SER A 484 -15.83 -15.97 -38.86
N HIS A 485 -16.28 -15.66 -37.66
CA HIS A 485 -17.15 -14.52 -37.44
C HIS A 485 -16.34 -13.22 -37.54
N PRO A 486 -16.95 -12.11 -38.00
CA PRO A 486 -16.27 -10.82 -37.96
C PRO A 486 -15.77 -10.52 -36.55
N SER A 487 -14.52 -10.11 -36.43
CA SER A 487 -13.90 -9.79 -35.14
C SER A 487 -14.52 -8.58 -34.44
N LEU A 488 -15.18 -7.72 -35.22
CA LEU A 488 -15.86 -6.52 -34.74
C LEU A 488 -17.36 -6.62 -34.95
N THR A 489 -18.10 -6.26 -33.90
CA THR A 489 -19.55 -6.05 -34.03
C THR A 489 -19.85 -4.85 -34.95
N PRO A 490 -21.07 -4.76 -35.55
CA PRO A 490 -21.45 -3.59 -36.33
C PRO A 490 -21.33 -2.26 -35.59
N ALA A 491 -21.56 -2.25 -34.26
CA ALA A 491 -21.41 -1.06 -33.43
C ALA A 491 -19.94 -0.65 -33.30
N GLN A 492 -19.04 -1.58 -33.01
CA GLN A 492 -17.60 -1.34 -32.95
C GLN A 492 -17.05 -0.83 -34.28
N ARG A 493 -17.45 -1.46 -35.38
CA ARG A 493 -17.07 -1.03 -36.74
C ARG A 493 -17.52 0.40 -37.05
N ARG A 494 -18.75 0.78 -36.66
CA ARG A 494 -19.25 2.16 -36.82
C ARG A 494 -18.41 3.13 -35.98
N ALA A 495 -18.06 2.79 -34.74
CA ALA A 495 -17.21 3.60 -33.89
C ALA A 495 -15.84 3.88 -34.53
N GLU A 496 -15.19 2.85 -35.09
CA GLU A 496 -13.92 3.02 -35.81
C GLU A 496 -14.04 3.89 -37.06
N LEU A 497 -15.11 3.71 -37.83
CA LEU A 497 -15.35 4.51 -39.04
C LEU A 497 -15.53 5.99 -38.69
N VAL A 498 -16.30 6.32 -37.66
CA VAL A 498 -16.46 7.70 -37.18
C VAL A 498 -15.14 8.29 -36.75
N ARG A 499 -14.37 7.55 -35.92
CA ARG A 499 -13.06 7.99 -35.41
C ARG A 499 -12.09 8.34 -36.56
N ARG A 500 -11.97 7.44 -37.54
CA ARG A 500 -11.13 7.66 -38.72
C ARG A 500 -11.62 8.83 -39.58
N THR A 501 -12.92 8.93 -39.75
CA THR A 501 -13.52 10.01 -40.57
C THR A 501 -13.25 11.37 -39.94
N LEU A 502 -13.46 11.55 -38.64
CA LEU A 502 -13.25 12.82 -37.98
C LEU A 502 -11.73 13.17 -37.92
N ALA A 503 -10.87 12.20 -37.70
CA ALA A 503 -9.42 12.38 -37.73
C ALA A 503 -8.94 12.83 -39.12
N THR A 504 -9.40 12.21 -40.22
CA THR A 504 -9.01 12.60 -41.58
C THR A 504 -9.57 13.97 -42.01
N ARG A 505 -10.53 14.50 -41.26
CA ARG A 505 -11.06 15.85 -41.43
C ARG A 505 -10.29 16.90 -40.58
N GLY A 506 -9.18 16.48 -39.99
CA GLY A 506 -8.28 17.35 -39.24
C GLY A 506 -8.72 17.61 -37.78
N LEU A 507 -9.64 16.82 -37.22
CA LEU A 507 -9.93 16.89 -35.79
C LEU A 507 -8.99 15.95 -35.03
N VAL A 508 -8.64 16.33 -33.82
CA VAL A 508 -7.84 15.54 -32.87
C VAL A 508 -8.77 14.89 -31.88
N GLU A 509 -8.61 13.58 -31.64
CA GLU A 509 -9.40 12.86 -30.66
C GLU A 509 -9.00 13.29 -29.24
N ALA A 510 -10.00 13.66 -28.44
CA ALA A 510 -9.86 13.91 -27.02
C ALA A 510 -10.61 12.84 -26.22
N VAL A 511 -10.08 12.49 -25.05
CA VAL A 511 -10.77 11.64 -24.10
C VAL A 511 -10.93 12.44 -22.82
N THR A 512 -12.18 12.81 -22.52
CA THR A 512 -12.50 13.62 -21.35
C THR A 512 -13.19 12.78 -20.27
N PHE A 513 -13.23 13.28 -19.03
CA PHE A 513 -13.88 12.55 -17.95
C PHE A 513 -15.38 12.39 -18.17
N SER A 514 -15.90 11.22 -17.80
CA SER A 514 -17.34 10.97 -17.75
C SER A 514 -18.04 11.72 -16.62
N PHE A 515 -17.27 12.24 -15.66
CA PHE A 515 -17.74 13.05 -14.54
C PHE A 515 -17.46 14.52 -14.84
N ILE A 516 -18.46 15.37 -14.62
CA ILE A 516 -18.37 16.82 -14.77
C ILE A 516 -19.07 17.49 -13.57
N SER A 517 -18.97 18.81 -13.45
CA SER A 517 -19.74 19.50 -12.43
C SER A 517 -21.25 19.45 -12.76
N ALA A 518 -22.08 19.36 -11.73
CA ALA A 518 -23.53 19.41 -11.88
C ALA A 518 -23.99 20.67 -12.60
N HIS A 519 -23.31 21.80 -12.38
CA HIS A 519 -23.60 23.05 -13.09
C HIS A 519 -23.36 22.95 -14.60
N GLU A 520 -22.24 22.35 -15.02
CA GLU A 520 -21.99 22.12 -16.45
C GLU A 520 -22.99 21.12 -17.04
N ALA A 521 -23.37 20.07 -16.27
CA ALA A 521 -24.39 19.13 -16.70
C ALA A 521 -25.74 19.81 -16.95
N GLU A 522 -26.16 20.74 -16.08
CA GLU A 522 -27.39 21.54 -16.23
C GLU A 522 -27.42 22.33 -17.54
N LEU A 523 -26.32 22.96 -17.93
CA LEU A 523 -26.19 23.75 -19.15
C LEU A 523 -26.42 22.90 -20.42
N PHE A 524 -26.17 21.60 -20.36
CA PHE A 524 -26.32 20.66 -21.49
C PHE A 524 -27.46 19.66 -21.30
N GLY A 525 -28.49 20.05 -20.55
CA GLY A 525 -29.75 19.30 -20.41
C GLY A 525 -29.70 18.11 -19.45
N GLY A 526 -28.71 18.07 -18.55
CA GLY A 526 -28.54 17.07 -17.51
C GLY A 526 -28.98 17.52 -16.12
N ALA A 527 -28.24 17.07 -15.11
CA ALA A 527 -28.44 17.35 -13.69
C ALA A 527 -29.64 16.66 -13.05
N LYS A 528 -30.04 15.53 -13.58
CA LYS A 528 -30.99 14.67 -12.88
C LYS A 528 -30.40 14.17 -11.57
N PRO A 529 -31.20 14.08 -10.48
CA PRO A 529 -30.70 13.63 -9.17
C PRO A 529 -30.03 12.24 -9.20
N GLU A 530 -30.57 11.32 -9.99
CA GLU A 530 -30.06 9.96 -10.16
C GLU A 530 -28.69 9.88 -10.86
N LEU A 531 -28.25 10.95 -11.53
CA LEU A 531 -26.94 11.05 -12.18
C LEU A 531 -25.91 11.80 -11.33
N ARG A 532 -26.26 12.18 -10.10
CA ARG A 532 -25.32 12.76 -9.15
C ARG A 532 -24.58 11.67 -8.38
N LEU A 533 -23.28 11.84 -8.21
CA LEU A 533 -22.45 10.92 -7.46
C LEU A 533 -22.60 11.14 -5.95
N VAL A 534 -22.76 10.06 -5.20
CA VAL A 534 -22.90 10.09 -3.73
C VAL A 534 -21.59 10.50 -3.06
N ASN A 535 -20.45 10.06 -3.62
CA ASN A 535 -19.11 10.30 -3.07
C ASN A 535 -18.14 10.72 -4.19
N PRO A 536 -18.31 11.92 -4.77
CA PRO A 536 -17.48 12.38 -5.86
C PRO A 536 -16.01 12.56 -5.41
N ILE A 537 -15.07 12.32 -6.32
CA ILE A 537 -13.63 12.50 -6.08
C ILE A 537 -13.26 13.98 -5.83
N SER A 538 -14.03 14.90 -6.40
CA SER A 538 -13.98 16.35 -6.15
C SER A 538 -15.34 17.00 -6.40
N ALA A 539 -15.56 18.18 -5.84
CA ALA A 539 -16.80 18.95 -6.01
C ALA A 539 -17.08 19.33 -7.47
N ASP A 540 -16.05 19.40 -8.31
CA ASP A 540 -16.16 19.74 -9.72
C ASP A 540 -16.46 18.52 -10.63
N LEU A 541 -16.58 17.32 -10.05
CA LEU A 541 -16.79 16.06 -10.74
C LEU A 541 -17.91 15.26 -10.07
N ASP A 542 -19.03 15.92 -9.80
CA ASP A 542 -20.13 15.39 -8.96
C ASP A 542 -21.34 14.87 -9.76
N ALA A 543 -21.29 14.91 -11.10
CA ALA A 543 -22.38 14.45 -11.94
C ALA A 543 -21.90 13.66 -13.18
N MET A 544 -22.70 12.70 -13.63
CA MET A 544 -22.48 12.01 -14.89
C MET A 544 -22.82 12.94 -16.06
N ARG A 545 -21.97 12.97 -17.09
CA ARG A 545 -22.12 13.86 -18.26
C ARG A 545 -23.33 13.50 -19.13
N PRO A 546 -24.24 14.43 -19.43
CA PRO A 546 -25.35 14.23 -20.38
C PRO A 546 -24.91 14.41 -21.83
N SER A 547 -23.73 14.99 -22.07
CA SER A 547 -23.16 15.32 -23.37
C SER A 547 -21.62 15.26 -23.30
N LEU A 548 -20.96 15.05 -24.44
CA LEU A 548 -19.50 15.17 -24.59
C LEU A 548 -19.03 16.63 -24.71
N LEU A 549 -19.94 17.54 -25.05
CA LEU A 549 -19.62 18.94 -25.35
C LEU A 549 -18.97 19.69 -24.17
N PRO A 550 -19.43 19.55 -22.90
CA PRO A 550 -18.76 20.21 -21.77
C PRO A 550 -17.27 19.90 -21.69
N GLY A 551 -16.92 18.62 -21.82
CA GLY A 551 -15.52 18.17 -21.79
C GLY A 551 -14.69 18.74 -22.94
N LEU A 552 -15.24 18.78 -24.17
CA LEU A 552 -14.57 19.33 -25.34
C LEU A 552 -14.41 20.86 -25.24
N VAL A 553 -15.44 21.59 -24.77
CA VAL A 553 -15.37 23.06 -24.55
C VAL A 553 -14.33 23.39 -23.50
N SER A 554 -14.32 22.66 -22.37
CA SER A 554 -13.31 22.83 -21.31
C SER A 554 -11.89 22.53 -21.80
N ALA A 555 -11.73 21.51 -22.67
CA ALA A 555 -10.44 21.19 -23.29
C ALA A 555 -9.97 22.32 -24.23
N ALA A 556 -10.86 22.83 -25.10
CA ALA A 556 -10.55 23.93 -25.99
C ALA A 556 -10.17 25.20 -25.21
N ARG A 557 -10.92 25.55 -24.16
CA ARG A 557 -10.63 26.68 -23.28
C ARG A 557 -9.24 26.55 -22.65
N ARG A 558 -8.91 25.41 -22.05
CA ARG A 558 -7.59 25.17 -21.43
C ARG A 558 -6.45 25.31 -22.44
N ASN A 559 -6.67 24.93 -23.70
CA ASN A 559 -5.67 25.13 -24.75
C ASN A 559 -5.55 26.61 -25.12
N ALA A 560 -6.67 27.33 -25.28
CA ALA A 560 -6.67 28.75 -25.57
C ALA A 560 -5.95 29.57 -24.47
N ASP A 561 -6.22 29.25 -23.19
CA ASP A 561 -5.53 29.87 -22.03
C ASP A 561 -3.99 29.65 -22.04
N ARG A 562 -3.53 28.63 -22.77
CA ARG A 562 -2.10 28.31 -22.98
C ARG A 562 -1.52 28.86 -24.29
N GLY A 563 -2.26 29.70 -25.01
CA GLY A 563 -1.82 30.30 -26.26
C GLY A 563 -2.12 29.47 -27.51
N PHE A 564 -2.99 28.45 -27.43
CA PHE A 564 -3.47 27.65 -28.56
C PHE A 564 -4.97 27.85 -28.79
N PRO A 565 -5.40 28.99 -29.36
CA PRO A 565 -6.82 29.32 -29.52
C PRO A 565 -7.52 28.52 -30.63
N ASP A 566 -6.75 28.00 -31.60
CA ASP A 566 -7.29 27.22 -32.70
C ASP A 566 -7.47 25.76 -32.25
N ALA A 567 -8.71 25.32 -32.17
CA ALA A 567 -9.05 23.97 -31.73
C ALA A 567 -9.92 23.24 -32.75
N ALA A 568 -9.57 22.00 -33.05
CA ALA A 568 -10.38 21.06 -33.79
C ALA A 568 -10.35 19.73 -33.05
N LEU A 569 -11.31 19.52 -32.16
CA LEU A 569 -11.36 18.37 -31.25
C LEU A 569 -12.59 17.53 -31.53
N PHE A 570 -12.48 16.22 -31.28
CA PHE A 570 -13.63 15.33 -31.23
C PHE A 570 -13.47 14.31 -30.11
N GLU A 571 -14.57 13.75 -29.67
CA GLU A 571 -14.60 12.62 -28.74
C GLU A 571 -15.67 11.62 -29.20
N LEU A 572 -15.34 10.35 -29.08
CA LEU A 572 -16.27 9.24 -29.20
C LEU A 572 -16.36 8.56 -27.83
N GLY A 573 -17.45 8.77 -27.13
CA GLY A 573 -17.58 8.32 -25.75
C GLY A 573 -19.02 8.14 -25.28
N PRO A 574 -19.23 7.61 -24.07
CA PRO A 574 -20.56 7.46 -23.49
C PRO A 574 -21.11 8.79 -22.98
N LEU A 575 -22.42 8.95 -23.12
CA LEU A 575 -23.24 9.91 -22.38
C LEU A 575 -24.26 9.14 -21.53
N TYR A 576 -24.83 9.81 -20.53
CA TYR A 576 -25.72 9.21 -19.55
C TYR A 576 -27.04 9.98 -19.48
N ARG A 577 -28.17 9.26 -19.61
CA ARG A 577 -29.55 9.81 -19.60
C ARG A 577 -30.26 9.54 -18.28
N ASP A 578 -29.91 8.42 -17.65
CA ASP A 578 -30.39 7.95 -16.36
C ASP A 578 -29.35 6.98 -15.76
N ASP A 579 -29.64 6.40 -14.61
CA ASP A 579 -28.75 5.49 -13.85
C ASP A 579 -28.84 4.02 -14.28
N THR A 580 -29.57 3.73 -15.38
CA THR A 580 -29.67 2.37 -15.92
C THR A 580 -28.60 2.10 -17.00
N PRO A 581 -28.26 0.83 -17.27
CA PRO A 581 -27.39 0.47 -18.39
C PRO A 581 -27.91 0.96 -19.74
N GLU A 582 -29.23 0.96 -19.95
CA GLU A 582 -29.93 1.40 -21.17
C GLU A 582 -29.90 2.94 -21.32
N GLY A 583 -29.69 3.66 -20.23
CA GLY A 583 -29.49 5.11 -20.24
C GLY A 583 -28.15 5.53 -20.82
N GLN A 584 -27.22 4.60 -21.01
CA GLN A 584 -25.92 4.89 -21.61
C GLN A 584 -26.01 4.82 -23.15
N ALA A 585 -25.38 5.78 -23.80
CA ALA A 585 -25.31 5.79 -25.26
C ALA A 585 -23.90 6.19 -25.71
N LEU A 586 -23.32 5.41 -26.63
CA LEU A 586 -22.09 5.78 -27.32
C LEU A 586 -22.40 6.81 -28.40
N VAL A 587 -21.82 8.00 -28.30
CA VAL A 587 -22.03 9.10 -29.23
C VAL A 587 -20.70 9.71 -29.68
N ALA A 588 -20.74 10.44 -30.80
CA ALA A 588 -19.63 11.27 -31.23
C ALA A 588 -20.01 12.75 -31.11
N ALA A 589 -19.11 13.57 -30.61
CA ALA A 589 -19.19 15.02 -30.65
C ALA A 589 -17.91 15.61 -31.19
N GLY A 590 -18.01 16.77 -31.83
CA GLY A 590 -16.85 17.53 -32.30
C GLY A 590 -17.01 19.02 -32.03
N LEU A 591 -15.86 19.70 -31.90
CA LEU A 591 -15.77 21.13 -31.66
C LEU A 591 -14.68 21.73 -32.55
N ARG A 592 -14.99 22.87 -33.15
CA ARG A 592 -14.01 23.73 -33.83
C ARG A 592 -14.03 25.12 -33.19
N ALA A 593 -12.88 25.71 -33.00
CA ALA A 593 -12.74 27.08 -32.55
C ALA A 593 -11.55 27.75 -33.24
N GLY A 594 -11.57 29.07 -33.34
CA GLY A 594 -10.50 29.88 -33.94
C GLY A 594 -10.43 29.80 -35.46
N GLN A 595 -9.24 29.61 -36.00
CA GLN A 595 -9.02 29.63 -37.47
C GLN A 595 -9.19 28.23 -38.07
N MET A 596 -9.73 28.17 -39.28
CA MET A 596 -9.85 26.94 -40.05
C MET A 596 -8.52 26.62 -40.75
N GLY A 597 -7.70 25.79 -40.12
CA GLY A 597 -6.42 25.39 -40.68
C GLY A 597 -5.29 26.42 -40.45
N ARG A 598 -4.09 26.07 -40.90
CA ARG A 598 -2.94 26.98 -40.87
C ARG A 598 -2.98 27.90 -42.05
N LYS A 599 -2.58 29.17 -41.85
CA LYS A 599 -2.37 30.15 -42.91
C LYS A 599 -1.36 29.59 -43.91
N ASP A 600 -1.76 29.45 -45.19
CA ASP A 600 -0.83 29.09 -46.25
C ASP A 600 -0.92 30.11 -47.43
N TRP A 601 -0.07 29.90 -48.42
CA TRP A 601 -0.03 30.81 -49.60
C TRP A 601 -1.19 30.60 -50.59
N ARG A 602 -1.94 29.51 -50.47
CA ARG A 602 -3.05 29.15 -51.38
C ARG A 602 -4.38 29.66 -50.90
N GLU A 603 -4.63 29.64 -49.61
CA GLU A 603 -5.88 30.01 -49.00
C GLU A 603 -5.71 31.03 -47.88
N PRO A 604 -6.52 32.14 -47.88
CA PRO A 604 -6.52 33.06 -46.75
C PRO A 604 -7.01 32.39 -45.49
N ALA A 605 -6.46 32.80 -44.37
CA ALA A 605 -6.97 32.38 -43.07
C ALA A 605 -8.44 32.83 -42.92
N ARG A 606 -9.32 31.95 -42.48
CA ARG A 606 -10.70 32.27 -42.15
C ARG A 606 -11.07 31.67 -40.80
N GLU A 607 -11.99 32.28 -40.12
CA GLU A 607 -12.58 31.70 -38.92
C GLU A 607 -13.43 30.50 -39.26
N VAL A 608 -13.53 29.57 -38.28
CA VAL A 608 -14.47 28.43 -38.37
C VAL A 608 -15.89 28.95 -38.33
N ASP A 609 -16.79 28.26 -39.05
CA ASP A 609 -18.17 28.63 -39.13
C ASP A 609 -19.14 27.44 -38.94
N LEU A 610 -20.43 27.74 -38.87
CA LEU A 610 -21.52 26.80 -38.75
C LEU A 610 -21.48 25.68 -39.80
N TYR A 611 -21.04 25.99 -41.01
CA TYR A 611 -21.02 25.02 -42.11
C TYR A 611 -19.87 24.02 -41.98
N ASP A 612 -18.81 24.38 -41.31
CA ASP A 612 -17.71 23.46 -41.02
C ASP A 612 -18.14 22.34 -40.07
N VAL A 613 -18.79 22.67 -38.95
CA VAL A 613 -19.31 21.67 -38.01
C VAL A 613 -20.49 20.87 -38.60
N LYS A 614 -21.35 21.49 -39.42
CA LYS A 614 -22.38 20.77 -40.16
C LYS A 614 -21.78 19.74 -41.11
N ARG A 615 -20.72 20.07 -41.82
CA ARG A 615 -20.00 19.20 -42.73
C ARG A 615 -19.32 18.04 -41.99
N ASP A 616 -18.77 18.27 -40.80
CA ASP A 616 -18.21 17.22 -39.95
C ASP A 616 -19.30 16.25 -39.47
N ALA A 617 -20.42 16.77 -39.00
CA ALA A 617 -21.56 15.96 -38.56
C ALA A 617 -22.13 15.08 -39.70
N LEU A 618 -22.30 15.66 -40.90
CA LEU A 618 -22.78 14.91 -42.07
C LEU A 618 -21.76 13.84 -42.51
N ALA A 619 -20.46 14.12 -42.43
CA ALA A 619 -19.43 13.15 -42.76
C ALA A 619 -19.43 11.97 -41.76
N ALA A 620 -19.56 12.23 -40.45
CA ALA A 620 -19.68 11.19 -39.43
C ALA A 620 -20.92 10.30 -39.66
N LEU A 621 -22.08 10.91 -39.97
CA LEU A 621 -23.30 10.18 -40.29
C LEU A 621 -23.17 9.35 -41.57
N ALA A 622 -22.54 9.89 -42.60
CA ALA A 622 -22.26 9.15 -43.83
C ALA A 622 -21.37 7.94 -43.61
N ALA A 623 -20.34 8.08 -42.77
CA ALA A 623 -19.40 7.01 -42.45
C ALA A 623 -20.07 5.80 -41.77
N VAL A 624 -21.13 6.02 -41.01
CA VAL A 624 -21.90 4.94 -40.36
C VAL A 624 -23.06 4.42 -41.22
N GLY A 625 -23.17 4.91 -42.47
CA GLY A 625 -24.17 4.45 -43.44
C GLY A 625 -25.54 5.16 -43.36
N ALA A 626 -25.62 6.31 -42.67
CA ALA A 626 -26.85 7.09 -42.67
C ALA A 626 -27.14 7.66 -44.07
N PRO A 627 -28.41 7.69 -44.50
CA PRO A 627 -28.78 8.21 -45.83
C PRO A 627 -28.77 9.75 -45.85
N VAL A 628 -27.56 10.33 -45.82
CA VAL A 628 -27.35 11.80 -45.64
C VAL A 628 -28.08 12.67 -46.67
N LYS A 629 -28.36 12.15 -47.88
CA LYS A 629 -29.13 12.85 -48.92
C LYS A 629 -30.61 13.03 -48.55
N ASN A 630 -31.12 12.19 -47.65
CA ASN A 630 -32.51 12.18 -47.21
C ASN A 630 -32.71 12.84 -45.84
N LEU A 631 -31.65 13.39 -45.26
CA LEU A 631 -31.74 14.05 -43.98
C LEU A 631 -32.42 15.41 -44.09
N GLN A 632 -33.29 15.67 -43.15
CA GLN A 632 -33.91 16.97 -42.94
C GLN A 632 -33.08 17.76 -41.92
N VAL A 633 -32.93 19.07 -42.19
CA VAL A 633 -32.35 20.02 -41.24
C VAL A 633 -33.49 20.88 -40.72
N THR A 634 -33.74 20.82 -39.43
CA THR A 634 -34.82 21.58 -38.80
C THR A 634 -34.24 22.61 -37.84
N ALA A 635 -34.95 23.73 -37.62
CA ALA A 635 -34.50 24.86 -36.80
C ALA A 635 -34.98 24.72 -35.33
N ASP A 636 -34.85 23.52 -34.79
CA ASP A 636 -35.17 23.18 -33.39
C ASP A 636 -33.99 22.55 -32.66
N PRO A 637 -32.84 23.27 -32.57
CA PRO A 637 -31.67 22.75 -31.90
C PRO A 637 -31.85 22.68 -30.38
N PRO A 638 -31.05 21.86 -29.69
CA PRO A 638 -30.94 21.93 -28.22
C PRO A 638 -30.65 23.35 -27.72
N ALA A 639 -31.14 23.67 -26.52
CA ALA A 639 -31.15 25.03 -25.98
C ALA A 639 -29.75 25.66 -25.73
N TRP A 640 -28.72 24.84 -25.66
CA TRP A 640 -27.33 25.31 -25.51
C TRP A 640 -26.67 25.84 -26.79
N TYR A 641 -27.33 25.72 -27.95
CA TYR A 641 -26.88 26.31 -29.20
C TYR A 641 -27.54 27.68 -29.47
N HIS A 642 -26.89 28.48 -30.26
CA HIS A 642 -27.46 29.75 -30.72
C HIS A 642 -28.72 29.50 -31.59
N PRO A 643 -29.87 30.09 -31.27
CA PRO A 643 -31.16 29.73 -31.91
C PRO A 643 -31.20 29.99 -33.42
N GLY A 644 -30.45 31.00 -33.91
CA GLY A 644 -30.41 31.35 -35.34
C GLY A 644 -29.22 30.76 -36.11
N ARG A 645 -28.29 30.11 -35.43
CA ARG A 645 -27.06 29.53 -35.99
C ARG A 645 -26.84 28.12 -35.55
N ALA A 646 -27.89 27.30 -35.66
CA ALA A 646 -27.86 25.87 -35.29
C ALA A 646 -28.93 25.11 -36.09
N GLY A 647 -28.86 23.78 -36.02
CA GLY A 647 -29.83 22.91 -36.62
C GLY A 647 -29.78 21.48 -36.13
N THR A 648 -30.91 20.80 -36.27
CA THR A 648 -31.05 19.38 -35.94
C THR A 648 -31.10 18.54 -37.21
N LEU A 649 -30.32 17.47 -37.28
CA LEU A 649 -30.28 16.49 -38.35
C LEU A 649 -31.26 15.36 -38.06
N ARG A 650 -32.27 15.18 -38.92
CA ARG A 650 -33.35 14.21 -38.73
C ARG A 650 -33.52 13.27 -39.92
N LEU A 651 -33.95 12.07 -39.61
CA LEU A 651 -34.51 11.13 -40.59
C LEU A 651 -35.95 10.82 -40.18
N GLY A 652 -36.90 11.54 -40.75
CA GLY A 652 -38.29 11.55 -40.28
C GLY A 652 -38.36 12.04 -38.83
N PRO A 653 -39.02 11.32 -37.91
CA PRO A 653 -39.14 11.72 -36.51
C PRO A 653 -37.84 11.51 -35.71
N LYS A 654 -36.88 10.76 -36.26
CA LYS A 654 -35.68 10.36 -35.52
C LYS A 654 -34.59 11.43 -35.62
N VAL A 655 -34.18 11.97 -34.50
CA VAL A 655 -33.00 12.85 -34.38
C VAL A 655 -31.74 12.00 -34.45
N LEU A 656 -30.80 12.34 -35.33
CA LEU A 656 -29.53 11.68 -35.51
C LEU A 656 -28.36 12.50 -34.94
N GLY A 657 -28.52 13.83 -34.86
CA GLY A 657 -27.52 14.74 -34.32
C GLY A 657 -27.98 16.19 -34.38
N ALA A 658 -27.20 17.06 -33.79
CA ALA A 658 -27.36 18.51 -33.84
C ALA A 658 -26.02 19.17 -34.10
N PHE A 659 -26.03 20.37 -34.65
CA PHE A 659 -24.85 21.20 -34.89
C PHE A 659 -25.21 22.66 -34.68
N GLY A 660 -24.23 23.45 -34.28
CA GLY A 660 -24.46 24.90 -34.04
C GLY A 660 -23.33 25.59 -33.35
N GLU A 661 -23.50 26.90 -33.21
CA GLU A 661 -22.66 27.78 -32.40
C GLU A 661 -23.15 27.89 -30.97
#